data_3af697c77566770be6b3942e58e77825
#
_entry.id   3af697c77566770be6b3942e58e77825
#
_cell.length_a   1.000
_cell.length_b   1.000
_cell.length_c   1.000
_cell.angle_alpha   90.00
_cell.angle_beta   90.00
_cell.angle_gamma   90.00
#
_symmetry.space_group_name_H-M   'P 1'
#
loop_
_entity.id
_entity.type
_entity.pdbx_description
1 polymer ?
#
loop_
_entity_poly.entity_id
_entity_poly.type
_entity_poly.pdbx_seq_one_letter_code
_entity_poly.pdbx_strand_id
1 'polypeptide(L)'
;MPPNITLKPSPSPSPFKNITFPKTNKKPPNPTPPIDHSHLSQLLSKPNSDWVILLNHQLHSKKLLLTPPSLSTIFQNIQNPLHSIKFYTWVSSINPSLVNTPSIHRILGHTLHRNGPVILSAEFLNDVHKSGFRVSEDLLCVLMGSWGKLGLARYCVDVFGQISFLGIAPTTRLYNSLIDALVKSNSIDLAYHKFQQMVGDHCFPDRITYNILVHGVCKIGVVDEALRLIRQMKDKGLFPNVFTYTMLIDGFCNAKRVDEAFGVLDKMKESNVCLNEATIRTLVHGVFRCVDPSKAFVLLSEFLDREERGCFGKLGCDTILYCLANNSMAKEMVVFIRKALGKGYVPDSSVFNVIMACLVKGVESREACEIFEIFRKRGVKPGIGTYLILVEALYKDERREEGDRISDQMINNELISNVVSYNMLINCFCKANMMDKASEVFREMKFRGFTPNLVTFNILINSHCKDGSIVKARELLEMVLENGLKPDIFTFSSIIDGLCRRKRTEEAFECFNEMIEWGVNPNAVIYNILIRSLCSVGDVARSTKLLRRMQEEGISPDTYSYNSLIQIFCRMNRVEKAKKLFDSMSKSGLSPDNYTYSAFIEALSVSGRLEEAKKMFYAMEENGCSPDTYVCSLIVKALVRKDCVEEAEKIVERCREKGISLNLYS
;
A
#
# COMPACT_ATOMS: atom_id res chain seq x y z
N MET A 1 -19.96 -7.00 77.25
CA MET A 1 -20.71 -7.92 76.44
C MET A 1 -22.01 -7.28 76.03
N PRO A 2 -22.23 -7.01 74.75
CA PRO A 2 -23.55 -6.94 74.16
C PRO A 2 -23.67 -7.91 72.96
N PRO A 3 -24.89 -8.24 72.52
CA PRO A 3 -25.18 -9.56 71.92
C PRO A 3 -25.02 -9.57 70.39
N ASN A 4 -24.75 -10.78 69.92
CA ASN A 4 -24.70 -11.19 68.50
C ASN A 4 -26.02 -10.94 67.77
N ILE A 5 -25.96 -10.21 66.64
CA ILE A 5 -27.05 -10.13 65.65
C ILE A 5 -26.62 -10.98 64.45
N THR A 6 -27.21 -12.15 64.31
CA THR A 6 -27.14 -13.01 63.14
C THR A 6 -28.02 -12.43 62.02
N LEU A 7 -27.43 -12.02 60.92
CA LEU A 7 -28.13 -11.68 59.68
C LEU A 7 -28.36 -12.98 58.87
N LYS A 8 -29.63 -13.27 58.59
CA LYS A 8 -30.07 -14.32 57.67
C LYS A 8 -29.76 -13.94 56.22
N PRO A 9 -29.40 -14.87 55.35
CA PRO A 9 -29.23 -14.55 53.93
C PRO A 9 -30.56 -14.36 53.25
N SER A 10 -30.62 -13.32 52.38
CA SER A 10 -31.77 -12.99 51.53
C SER A 10 -31.87 -14.01 50.37
N PRO A 11 -33.10 -14.32 49.87
CA PRO A 11 -33.33 -15.32 48.82
C PRO A 11 -32.93 -14.80 47.43
N SER A 12 -32.35 -15.72 46.63
CA SER A 12 -32.02 -15.52 45.21
C SER A 12 -33.23 -15.17 44.36
N PRO A 13 -33.11 -14.27 43.37
CA PRO A 13 -34.20 -13.98 42.44
C PRO A 13 -34.40 -15.08 41.45
N SER A 14 -35.64 -15.50 41.30
CA SER A 14 -36.16 -16.47 40.33
C SER A 14 -36.08 -15.97 38.88
N PRO A 15 -36.13 -16.86 37.88
CA PRO A 15 -35.88 -16.52 36.48
C PRO A 15 -36.98 -15.67 35.87
N PHE A 16 -36.60 -14.65 35.13
CA PHE A 16 -37.48 -13.74 34.40
C PHE A 16 -38.32 -14.51 33.38
N LYS A 17 -39.62 -14.43 33.53
CA LYS A 17 -40.61 -14.83 32.54
C LYS A 17 -40.49 -13.99 31.29
N ASN A 18 -40.52 -14.64 30.13
CA ASN A 18 -40.59 -14.06 28.80
C ASN A 18 -41.72 -13.04 28.69
N ILE A 19 -41.38 -11.75 28.59
CA ILE A 19 -42.31 -10.71 28.16
C ILE A 19 -42.16 -10.61 26.64
N THR A 20 -43.14 -11.17 25.92
CA THR A 20 -43.31 -10.96 24.49
C THR A 20 -43.83 -9.56 24.23
N PHE A 21 -42.97 -8.69 23.69
CA PHE A 21 -43.41 -7.41 23.14
C PHE A 21 -44.13 -7.62 21.81
N PRO A 22 -45.25 -6.94 21.56
CA PRO A 22 -45.95 -7.04 20.27
C PRO A 22 -45.04 -6.46 19.17
N LYS A 23 -44.82 -7.24 18.11
CA LYS A 23 -44.17 -6.77 16.88
C LYS A 23 -45.05 -5.71 16.22
N THR A 24 -44.79 -4.44 16.49
CA THR A 24 -45.30 -3.36 15.66
C THR A 24 -44.51 -3.38 14.35
N ASN A 25 -45.11 -3.82 13.28
CA ASN A 25 -44.66 -3.64 11.91
C ASN A 25 -44.67 -2.13 11.56
N LYS A 26 -43.70 -1.36 12.06
CA LYS A 26 -43.36 -0.07 11.46
C LYS A 26 -42.39 -0.36 10.35
N LYS A 27 -42.81 -0.18 9.11
CA LYS A 27 -41.90 -0.06 7.95
C LYS A 27 -40.75 0.87 8.33
N PRO A 28 -39.48 0.57 7.98
CA PRO A 28 -38.41 1.53 8.16
C PRO A 28 -38.80 2.82 7.43
N PRO A 29 -38.48 3.98 7.98
CA PRO A 29 -38.74 5.26 7.30
C PRO A 29 -38.06 5.21 5.93
N ASN A 30 -38.83 5.61 4.90
CA ASN A 30 -38.28 5.72 3.53
C ASN A 30 -36.92 6.42 3.59
N PRO A 31 -35.90 5.94 2.82
CA PRO A 31 -34.63 6.62 2.74
C PRO A 31 -34.89 8.07 2.31
N THR A 32 -34.45 9.01 3.12
CA THR A 32 -34.49 10.43 2.77
C THR A 32 -33.85 10.60 1.39
N PRO A 33 -34.43 11.37 0.46
CA PRO A 33 -33.88 11.54 -0.86
C PRO A 33 -32.43 12.03 -0.74
N PRO A 34 -31.50 11.53 -1.58
CA PRO A 34 -30.11 11.94 -1.51
C PRO A 34 -30.04 13.46 -1.70
N ILE A 35 -29.29 14.13 -0.83
CA ILE A 35 -29.06 15.58 -0.92
C ILE A 35 -28.40 15.84 -2.28
N ASP A 36 -29.03 16.65 -3.12
CA ASP A 36 -28.45 17.03 -4.40
C ASP A 36 -27.31 18.02 -4.18
N HIS A 37 -26.08 17.49 -4.16
CA HIS A 37 -24.87 18.25 -3.93
C HIS A 37 -24.58 19.27 -5.05
N SER A 38 -25.03 19.02 -6.28
CA SER A 38 -24.88 19.93 -7.43
C SER A 38 -25.77 21.15 -7.24
N HIS A 39 -27.00 20.94 -6.79
CA HIS A 39 -27.92 22.00 -6.46
C HIS A 39 -27.44 22.86 -5.28
N LEU A 40 -26.88 22.25 -4.25
CA LEU A 40 -26.30 22.99 -3.12
C LEU A 40 -25.11 23.87 -3.55
N SER A 41 -24.25 23.35 -4.41
CA SER A 41 -23.13 24.12 -4.98
C SER A 41 -23.60 25.33 -5.82
N GLN A 42 -24.66 25.14 -6.61
CA GLN A 42 -25.29 26.23 -7.38
C GLN A 42 -25.90 27.30 -6.46
N LEU A 43 -26.52 26.93 -5.34
CA LEU A 43 -27.04 27.89 -4.37
C LEU A 43 -25.92 28.72 -3.74
N LEU A 44 -24.82 28.11 -3.36
CA LEU A 44 -23.67 28.75 -2.73
C LEU A 44 -22.86 29.63 -3.70
N SER A 45 -23.03 29.45 -5.00
CA SER A 45 -22.35 30.29 -6.02
C SER A 45 -23.01 31.67 -6.20
N LYS A 46 -24.23 31.88 -5.69
CA LYS A 46 -24.93 33.17 -5.83
C LYS A 46 -24.25 34.29 -5.04
N PRO A 47 -24.19 35.49 -5.57
CA PRO A 47 -23.63 36.67 -4.88
C PRO A 47 -24.56 37.23 -3.81
N ASN A 48 -24.02 38.04 -2.93
CA ASN A 48 -24.73 38.72 -1.82
C ASN A 48 -25.42 37.75 -0.83
N SER A 49 -26.51 38.20 -0.19
CA SER A 49 -27.26 37.45 0.82
C SER A 49 -28.21 36.39 0.27
N ASP A 50 -28.36 36.27 -1.06
CA ASP A 50 -29.35 35.42 -1.71
C ASP A 50 -29.14 33.92 -1.37
N TRP A 51 -27.89 33.47 -1.26
CA TRP A 51 -27.57 32.10 -0.91
C TRP A 51 -28.04 31.75 0.52
N VAL A 52 -28.03 32.71 1.48
CA VAL A 52 -28.50 32.54 2.85
C VAL A 52 -30.00 32.31 2.89
N ILE A 53 -30.76 33.16 2.16
CA ILE A 53 -32.23 33.06 2.09
C ILE A 53 -32.62 31.67 1.53
N LEU A 54 -31.91 31.26 0.46
CA LEU A 54 -32.19 29.97 -0.19
C LEU A 54 -31.82 28.79 0.71
N LEU A 55 -30.71 28.83 1.45
CA LEU A 55 -30.36 27.77 2.41
C LEU A 55 -31.34 27.70 3.57
N ASN A 56 -31.79 28.86 4.10
CA ASN A 56 -32.81 28.89 5.14
C ASN A 56 -34.16 28.31 4.64
N HIS A 57 -34.54 28.59 3.41
CA HIS A 57 -35.73 27.99 2.79
C HIS A 57 -35.59 26.45 2.66
N GLN A 58 -34.39 25.95 2.26
CA GLN A 58 -34.13 24.51 2.20
C GLN A 58 -34.18 23.85 3.57
N LEU A 59 -33.71 24.52 4.61
CA LEU A 59 -33.76 24.03 6.00
C LEU A 59 -35.21 23.96 6.48
N HIS A 60 -36.01 25.03 6.31
CA HIS A 60 -37.42 25.08 6.71
C HIS A 60 -38.28 24.08 5.95
N SER A 61 -38.01 23.84 4.70
CA SER A 61 -38.72 22.84 3.88
C SER A 61 -38.30 21.38 4.19
N LYS A 62 -37.43 21.16 5.18
CA LYS A 62 -36.85 19.84 5.57
C LYS A 62 -36.12 19.12 4.44
N LYS A 63 -35.76 19.82 3.37
CA LYS A 63 -34.92 19.27 2.27
C LYS A 63 -33.45 19.18 2.65
N LEU A 64 -33.01 20.03 3.59
CA LEU A 64 -31.66 20.02 4.18
C LEU A 64 -31.77 19.66 5.67
N LEU A 65 -31.12 18.56 6.07
CA LEU A 65 -31.06 18.11 7.46
C LEU A 65 -29.66 18.39 8.03
N LEU A 66 -29.56 19.17 9.09
CA LEU A 66 -28.33 19.47 9.79
C LEU A 66 -28.05 18.41 10.87
N THR A 67 -27.51 17.28 10.47
CA THR A 67 -27.00 16.23 11.37
C THR A 67 -25.51 16.03 11.16
N PRO A 68 -24.73 15.56 12.16
CA PRO A 68 -23.30 15.33 11.98
C PRO A 68 -22.94 14.42 10.77
N PRO A 69 -23.66 13.32 10.48
CA PRO A 69 -23.41 12.52 9.30
C PRO A 69 -23.69 13.24 7.98
N SER A 70 -24.83 14.00 7.91
CA SER A 70 -25.16 14.74 6.68
C SER A 70 -24.18 15.88 6.42
N LEU A 71 -23.72 16.61 7.47
CA LEU A 71 -22.69 17.63 7.36
C LEU A 71 -21.37 17.03 6.84
N SER A 72 -20.98 15.88 7.37
CA SER A 72 -19.78 15.16 6.91
C SER A 72 -19.84 14.83 5.43
N THR A 73 -20.96 14.30 4.95
CA THR A 73 -21.19 13.95 3.54
C THR A 73 -21.21 15.20 2.66
N ILE A 74 -21.86 16.28 3.11
CA ILE A 74 -21.91 17.55 2.37
C ILE A 74 -20.50 18.12 2.21
N PHE A 75 -19.70 18.26 3.28
CA PHE A 75 -18.34 18.77 3.19
C PHE A 75 -17.43 17.93 2.30
N GLN A 76 -17.59 16.60 2.31
CA GLN A 76 -16.80 15.71 1.46
C GLN A 76 -17.09 15.88 -0.04
N ASN A 77 -18.33 16.25 -0.40
CA ASN A 77 -18.79 16.33 -1.79
C ASN A 77 -18.73 17.74 -2.40
N ILE A 78 -18.58 18.80 -1.61
CA ILE A 78 -18.39 20.16 -2.12
C ILE A 78 -17.01 20.25 -2.80
N GLN A 79 -16.99 20.54 -4.09
CA GLN A 79 -15.75 20.67 -4.88
C GLN A 79 -15.09 22.05 -4.71
N ASN A 80 -15.89 23.12 -4.64
CA ASN A 80 -15.36 24.48 -4.48
C ASN A 80 -15.09 24.77 -2.99
N PRO A 81 -13.84 25.04 -2.60
CA PRO A 81 -13.48 25.29 -1.20
C PRO A 81 -14.13 26.56 -0.62
N LEU A 82 -14.38 27.60 -1.42
CA LEU A 82 -15.08 28.82 -0.96
C LEU A 82 -16.54 28.52 -0.59
N HIS A 83 -17.19 27.60 -1.30
CA HIS A 83 -18.55 27.17 -0.95
C HIS A 83 -18.56 26.38 0.38
N SER A 84 -17.50 25.60 0.66
CA SER A 84 -17.36 24.93 1.96
C SER A 84 -17.25 25.93 3.11
N ILE A 85 -16.55 27.05 2.90
CA ILE A 85 -16.43 28.12 3.90
C ILE A 85 -17.77 28.84 4.10
N LYS A 86 -18.47 29.22 3.02
CA LYS A 86 -19.80 29.84 3.10
C LYS A 86 -20.77 28.93 3.86
N PHE A 87 -20.78 27.65 3.52
CA PHE A 87 -21.65 26.69 4.17
C PHE A 87 -21.30 26.48 5.65
N TYR A 88 -20.00 26.43 5.97
CA TYR A 88 -19.54 26.34 7.36
C TYR A 88 -19.98 27.56 8.18
N THR A 89 -19.78 28.80 7.66
CA THR A 89 -20.16 30.04 8.38
C THR A 89 -21.66 30.10 8.60
N TRP A 90 -22.46 29.69 7.63
CA TRP A 90 -23.92 29.64 7.76
C TRP A 90 -24.36 28.59 8.81
N VAL A 91 -23.84 27.35 8.78
CA VAL A 91 -24.19 26.32 9.78
C VAL A 91 -23.74 26.77 11.17
N SER A 92 -22.56 27.38 11.29
CA SER A 92 -22.03 27.90 12.56
C SER A 92 -22.94 28.97 13.18
N SER A 93 -23.63 29.78 12.38
CA SER A 93 -24.58 30.79 12.86
C SER A 93 -25.90 30.19 13.36
N ILE A 94 -26.34 29.06 12.80
CA ILE A 94 -27.57 28.38 13.19
C ILE A 94 -27.35 27.49 14.42
N ASN A 95 -26.30 26.69 14.40
CA ASN A 95 -25.97 25.77 15.48
C ASN A 95 -24.44 25.59 15.61
N PRO A 96 -23.78 26.42 16.43
CA PRO A 96 -22.35 26.35 16.65
C PRO A 96 -21.85 24.98 17.14
N SER A 97 -22.66 24.30 17.97
CA SER A 97 -22.26 23.02 18.57
C SER A 97 -22.10 21.88 17.54
N LEU A 98 -22.78 21.95 16.42
CA LEU A 98 -22.67 20.96 15.35
C LEU A 98 -21.35 21.06 14.60
N VAL A 99 -20.85 22.28 14.37
CA VAL A 99 -19.63 22.52 13.58
C VAL A 99 -18.37 22.51 14.43
N ASN A 100 -18.46 22.84 15.72
CA ASN A 100 -17.31 22.86 16.63
C ASN A 100 -16.87 21.47 17.12
N THR A 101 -17.17 20.43 16.34
CA THR A 101 -16.72 19.07 16.64
C THR A 101 -15.38 18.79 15.94
N PRO A 102 -14.42 18.12 16.62
CA PRO A 102 -13.12 17.78 16.01
C PRO A 102 -13.25 16.98 14.71
N SER A 103 -14.32 16.21 14.57
CA SER A 103 -14.59 15.40 13.36
C SER A 103 -14.92 16.30 12.17
N ILE A 104 -15.79 17.30 12.33
CA ILE A 104 -16.16 18.24 11.25
C ILE A 104 -14.95 19.11 10.87
N HIS A 105 -14.19 19.63 11.86
CA HIS A 105 -12.97 20.40 11.57
C HIS A 105 -11.95 19.59 10.80
N ARG A 106 -11.78 18.30 11.10
CA ARG A 106 -10.89 17.40 10.37
C ARG A 106 -11.36 17.19 8.93
N ILE A 107 -12.67 16.95 8.72
CA ILE A 107 -13.25 16.76 7.39
C ILE A 107 -13.12 18.03 6.56
N LEU A 108 -13.49 19.17 7.11
CA LEU A 108 -13.36 20.47 6.45
C LEU A 108 -11.91 20.75 6.08
N GLY A 109 -10.97 20.57 6.99
CA GLY A 109 -9.54 20.75 6.74
C GLY A 109 -9.02 19.81 5.65
N HIS A 110 -9.54 18.58 5.58
CA HIS A 110 -9.20 17.62 4.51
C HIS A 110 -9.75 18.07 3.14
N THR A 111 -10.99 18.55 3.12
CA THR A 111 -11.64 19.04 1.89
C THR A 111 -10.93 20.28 1.36
N LEU A 112 -10.61 21.23 2.24
CA LEU A 112 -9.86 22.45 1.89
C LEU A 112 -8.44 22.12 1.37
N HIS A 113 -7.78 21.13 1.96
CA HIS A 113 -6.47 20.67 1.48
C HIS A 113 -6.54 19.98 0.11
N ARG A 114 -7.55 19.13 -0.12
CA ARG A 114 -7.69 18.37 -1.38
C ARG A 114 -8.03 19.26 -2.58
N ASN A 115 -8.84 20.29 -2.36
CA ASN A 115 -9.36 21.13 -3.42
C ASN A 115 -8.45 22.34 -3.75
N GLY A 116 -7.27 22.43 -3.15
CA GLY A 116 -6.27 23.46 -3.40
C GLY A 116 -6.30 24.62 -2.40
N PRO A 117 -5.36 25.56 -2.52
CA PRO A 117 -5.22 26.65 -1.57
C PRO A 117 -6.41 27.62 -1.67
N VAL A 118 -7.02 27.89 -0.53
CA VAL A 118 -8.05 28.93 -0.40
C VAL A 118 -7.37 30.26 -0.11
N ILE A 119 -7.58 31.25 -0.97
CA ILE A 119 -7.16 32.62 -0.72
C ILE A 119 -8.37 33.42 -0.27
N LEU A 120 -8.29 34.05 0.89
CA LEU A 120 -9.31 34.95 1.41
C LEU A 120 -9.17 36.32 0.69
N SER A 121 -9.85 36.46 -0.45
CA SER A 121 -9.87 37.75 -1.17
C SER A 121 -10.76 38.78 -0.42
N ALA A 122 -10.46 40.05 -0.59
CA ALA A 122 -11.30 41.14 -0.04
C ALA A 122 -12.74 41.05 -0.54
N GLU A 123 -12.95 40.64 -1.80
CA GLU A 123 -14.28 40.44 -2.38
C GLU A 123 -15.06 39.33 -1.66
N PHE A 124 -14.39 38.19 -1.40
CA PHE A 124 -15.01 37.08 -0.66
C PHE A 124 -15.36 37.48 0.77
N LEU A 125 -14.46 38.17 1.48
CA LEU A 125 -14.70 38.65 2.84
C LEU A 125 -15.86 39.66 2.86
N ASN A 126 -15.94 40.57 1.90
CA ASN A 126 -17.06 41.51 1.75
C ASN A 126 -18.38 40.80 1.48
N ASP A 127 -18.39 39.74 0.62
CA ASP A 127 -19.59 38.96 0.34
C ASP A 127 -20.10 38.24 1.60
N VAL A 128 -19.20 37.62 2.38
CA VAL A 128 -19.52 37.00 3.65
C VAL A 128 -20.04 38.03 4.67
N HIS A 129 -19.41 39.21 4.76
CA HIS A 129 -19.79 40.26 5.65
C HIS A 129 -21.16 40.89 5.31
N LYS A 130 -21.40 41.17 4.01
CA LYS A 130 -22.72 41.64 3.53
C LYS A 130 -23.83 40.64 3.81
N SER A 131 -23.50 39.35 3.85
CA SER A 131 -24.43 38.28 4.21
C SER A 131 -24.70 38.17 5.72
N GLY A 132 -24.13 39.07 6.57
CA GLY A 132 -24.30 39.09 7.99
C GLY A 132 -23.40 38.14 8.79
N PHE A 133 -22.43 37.48 8.11
CA PHE A 133 -21.51 36.53 8.75
C PHE A 133 -20.10 37.10 8.90
N ARG A 134 -19.34 36.50 9.82
CA ARG A 134 -17.92 36.81 10.01
C ARG A 134 -17.12 35.53 10.06
N VAL A 135 -15.84 35.61 9.67
CA VAL A 135 -14.91 34.52 9.84
C VAL A 135 -14.70 34.28 11.33
N SER A 136 -14.99 33.08 11.81
CA SER A 136 -14.78 32.71 13.21
C SER A 136 -13.34 32.31 13.48
N GLU A 137 -12.90 32.39 14.72
CA GLU A 137 -11.59 31.88 15.16
C GLU A 137 -11.41 30.39 14.80
N ASP A 138 -12.46 29.59 15.03
CA ASP A 138 -12.44 28.15 14.69
C ASP A 138 -12.17 27.88 13.20
N LEU A 139 -12.86 28.64 12.33
CA LEU A 139 -12.65 28.54 10.89
C LEU A 139 -11.23 28.96 10.49
N LEU A 140 -10.73 30.04 11.11
CA LEU A 140 -9.38 30.52 10.82
C LEU A 140 -8.32 29.49 11.25
N CYS A 141 -8.49 28.83 12.39
CA CYS A 141 -7.62 27.73 12.82
C CYS A 141 -7.61 26.55 11.82
N VAL A 142 -8.77 26.17 11.27
CA VAL A 142 -8.87 25.11 10.25
C VAL A 142 -8.19 25.54 8.94
N LEU A 143 -8.37 26.79 8.52
CA LEU A 143 -7.72 27.34 7.33
C LEU A 143 -6.19 27.37 7.47
N MET A 144 -5.69 27.88 8.61
CA MET A 144 -4.25 27.86 8.92
C MET A 144 -3.67 26.45 8.86
N GLY A 145 -4.37 25.46 9.44
CA GLY A 145 -3.97 24.05 9.36
C GLY A 145 -3.94 23.50 7.95
N SER A 146 -4.82 23.95 7.05
CA SER A 146 -4.82 23.60 5.63
C SER A 146 -3.65 24.28 4.89
N TRP A 147 -3.45 25.57 5.08
CA TRP A 147 -2.35 26.33 4.45
C TRP A 147 -0.97 25.80 4.88
N GLY A 148 -0.83 25.44 6.16
CA GLY A 148 0.42 24.82 6.65
C GLY A 148 0.75 23.51 5.94
N LYS A 149 -0.23 22.65 5.70
CA LYS A 149 -0.04 21.41 4.92
C LYS A 149 0.32 21.67 3.45
N LEU A 150 -0.16 22.79 2.89
CA LEU A 150 0.13 23.20 1.51
C LEU A 150 1.47 23.99 1.39
N GLY A 151 2.19 24.18 2.49
CA GLY A 151 3.47 24.90 2.48
C GLY A 151 3.35 26.42 2.40
N LEU A 152 2.17 27.01 2.65
CA LEU A 152 1.89 28.45 2.51
C LEU A 152 2.25 29.24 3.79
N ALA A 153 3.48 29.09 4.29
CA ALA A 153 3.96 29.70 5.53
C ALA A 153 3.80 31.23 5.56
N ARG A 154 4.26 31.89 4.50
CA ARG A 154 4.19 33.36 4.40
C ARG A 154 2.77 33.87 4.43
N TYR A 155 1.88 33.22 3.67
CA TYR A 155 0.47 33.58 3.63
C TYR A 155 -0.21 33.41 5.02
N CYS A 156 0.12 32.37 5.78
CA CYS A 156 -0.35 32.24 7.16
C CYS A 156 0.07 33.44 8.04
N VAL A 157 1.33 33.87 7.90
CA VAL A 157 1.85 35.04 8.66
C VAL A 157 1.16 36.33 8.26
N ASP A 158 0.95 36.56 6.95
CA ASP A 158 0.30 37.76 6.42
C ASP A 158 -1.16 37.84 6.87
N VAL A 159 -1.91 36.76 6.78
CA VAL A 159 -3.31 36.70 7.26
C VAL A 159 -3.35 36.90 8.78
N PHE A 160 -2.44 36.27 9.54
CA PHE A 160 -2.36 36.47 10.97
C PHE A 160 -2.04 37.93 11.34
N GLY A 161 -1.17 38.63 10.60
CA GLY A 161 -0.89 40.05 10.80
C GLY A 161 -2.11 40.97 10.58
N GLN A 162 -3.11 40.47 9.86
CA GLN A 162 -4.32 41.22 9.53
C GLN A 162 -5.58 40.74 10.26
N ILE A 163 -5.48 39.89 11.29
CA ILE A 163 -6.65 39.35 12.01
C ILE A 163 -7.51 40.41 12.69
N SER A 164 -6.93 41.54 13.07
CA SER A 164 -7.65 42.66 13.64
C SER A 164 -8.68 43.24 12.68
N PHE A 165 -8.40 43.27 11.36
CA PHE A 165 -9.38 43.68 10.34
C PHE A 165 -10.53 42.68 10.19
N LEU A 166 -10.32 41.42 10.58
CA LEU A 166 -11.40 40.43 10.66
C LEU A 166 -12.21 40.51 11.95
N GLY A 167 -11.84 41.43 12.88
CA GLY A 167 -12.46 41.59 14.17
C GLY A 167 -12.11 40.48 15.17
N ILE A 168 -11.01 39.79 14.96
CA ILE A 168 -10.52 38.69 15.79
C ILE A 168 -9.32 39.18 16.59
N ALA A 169 -9.36 39.02 17.94
CA ALA A 169 -8.22 39.29 18.81
C ALA A 169 -7.26 38.07 18.80
N PRO A 170 -5.94 38.30 18.92
CA PRO A 170 -4.99 37.19 19.02
C PRO A 170 -5.27 36.40 20.32
N THR A 171 -5.31 35.07 20.19
CA THR A 171 -5.50 34.13 21.30
C THR A 171 -4.39 33.10 21.29
N THR A 172 -4.13 32.46 22.45
CA THR A 172 -3.17 31.33 22.55
C THR A 172 -3.49 30.21 21.54
N ARG A 173 -4.78 29.94 21.32
CA ARG A 173 -5.26 28.94 20.39
C ARG A 173 -4.93 29.28 18.94
N LEU A 174 -5.12 30.53 18.56
CA LEU A 174 -4.82 31.01 17.19
C LEU A 174 -3.32 31.01 16.95
N TYR A 175 -2.51 31.44 17.94
CA TYR A 175 -1.06 31.33 17.89
C TYR A 175 -0.60 29.87 17.73
N ASN A 176 -1.18 28.94 18.48
CA ASN A 176 -0.89 27.51 18.36
C ASN A 176 -1.18 26.99 16.94
N SER A 177 -2.30 27.43 16.33
CA SER A 177 -2.66 27.06 14.97
C SER A 177 -1.69 27.64 13.93
N LEU A 178 -1.22 28.88 14.13
CA LEU A 178 -0.22 29.51 13.29
C LEU A 178 1.14 28.79 13.40
N ILE A 179 1.62 28.58 14.64
CA ILE A 179 2.89 27.90 14.89
C ILE A 179 2.87 26.47 14.31
N ASP A 180 1.76 25.74 14.49
CA ASP A 180 1.59 24.41 13.89
C ASP A 180 1.61 24.45 12.36
N ALA A 181 0.99 25.46 11.75
CA ALA A 181 1.03 25.65 10.30
C ALA A 181 2.46 25.94 9.80
N LEU A 182 3.22 26.76 10.51
CA LEU A 182 4.61 27.08 10.19
C LEU A 182 5.53 25.87 10.35
N VAL A 183 5.34 25.07 11.38
CA VAL A 183 6.05 23.81 11.60
C VAL A 183 5.75 22.81 10.48
N LYS A 184 4.48 22.68 10.08
CA LYS A 184 4.07 21.79 8.96
C LYS A 184 4.63 22.22 7.62
N SER A 185 4.79 23.51 7.39
CA SER A 185 5.43 24.07 6.18
C SER A 185 6.95 24.14 6.27
N ASN A 186 7.54 23.47 7.26
CA ASN A 186 9.00 23.41 7.49
C ASN A 186 9.68 24.78 7.71
N SER A 187 8.95 25.77 8.22
CA SER A 187 9.42 27.15 8.47
C SER A 187 9.63 27.37 9.98
N ILE A 188 10.58 26.65 10.54
CA ILE A 188 10.83 26.60 12.00
C ILE A 188 11.25 27.98 12.55
N ASP A 189 12.07 28.73 11.83
CA ASP A 189 12.54 30.06 12.24
C ASP A 189 11.37 31.05 12.43
N LEU A 190 10.42 31.01 11.47
CA LEU A 190 9.20 31.82 11.59
C LEU A 190 8.30 31.37 12.75
N ALA A 191 8.26 30.06 13.02
CA ALA A 191 7.53 29.54 14.17
C ALA A 191 8.12 30.04 15.49
N TYR A 192 9.46 30.06 15.62
CA TYR A 192 10.15 30.64 16.78
C TYR A 192 9.90 32.14 16.94
N HIS A 193 9.98 32.89 15.84
CA HIS A 193 9.71 34.33 15.87
C HIS A 193 8.28 34.60 16.38
N LYS A 194 7.29 33.86 15.89
CA LYS A 194 5.90 33.98 16.35
C LYS A 194 5.68 33.50 17.78
N PHE A 195 6.41 32.49 18.23
CA PHE A 195 6.42 32.07 19.62
C PHE A 195 6.94 33.19 20.57
N GLN A 196 7.99 33.94 20.18
CA GLN A 196 8.49 35.05 20.95
C GLN A 196 7.52 36.23 20.95
N GLN A 197 6.91 36.52 19.80
CA GLN A 197 5.90 37.58 19.66
C GLN A 197 4.66 37.33 20.52
N MET A 198 4.25 36.07 20.70
CA MET A 198 3.08 35.66 21.43
C MET A 198 3.00 36.26 22.86
N VAL A 199 4.13 36.35 23.55
CA VAL A 199 4.22 36.91 24.89
C VAL A 199 4.00 38.43 24.87
N GLY A 200 4.50 39.10 23.81
CA GLY A 200 4.29 40.53 23.62
C GLY A 200 2.83 40.89 23.38
N ASP A 201 2.07 40.00 22.75
CA ASP A 201 0.63 40.16 22.50
C ASP A 201 -0.23 39.64 23.66
N HIS A 202 0.33 39.53 24.87
CA HIS A 202 -0.34 39.05 26.09
C HIS A 202 -0.95 37.64 25.97
N CYS A 203 -0.48 36.83 25.01
CA CYS A 203 -0.84 35.44 24.86
C CYS A 203 0.25 34.54 25.47
N PHE A 204 -0.08 33.76 26.48
CA PHE A 204 0.92 32.95 27.16
C PHE A 204 1.04 31.55 26.53
N PRO A 205 2.27 31.10 26.26
CA PRO A 205 2.52 29.74 25.77
C PRO A 205 1.98 28.69 26.75
N ASP A 206 1.23 27.76 26.23
CA ASP A 206 0.69 26.61 26.96
C ASP A 206 1.45 25.31 26.59
N ARG A 207 1.02 24.18 27.16
CA ARG A 207 1.60 22.88 26.89
C ARG A 207 1.53 22.51 25.38
N ILE A 208 0.47 22.94 24.70
CA ILE A 208 0.28 22.66 23.27
C ILE A 208 1.32 23.44 22.46
N THR A 209 1.55 24.71 22.78
CA THR A 209 2.57 25.55 22.13
C THR A 209 3.95 24.88 22.18
N TYR A 210 4.39 24.46 23.38
CA TYR A 210 5.68 23.78 23.54
C TYR A 210 5.73 22.46 22.77
N ASN A 211 4.67 21.66 22.80
CA ASN A 211 4.63 20.39 22.06
C ASN A 211 4.72 20.59 20.55
N ILE A 212 4.09 21.61 19.99
CA ILE A 212 4.19 21.93 18.56
C ILE A 212 5.65 22.27 18.19
N LEU A 213 6.31 23.11 18.98
CA LEU A 213 7.72 23.46 18.73
C LEU A 213 8.65 22.26 18.90
N VAL A 214 8.50 21.48 19.98
CA VAL A 214 9.28 20.25 20.21
C VAL A 214 9.10 19.30 19.04
N HIS A 215 7.87 19.10 18.55
CA HIS A 215 7.62 18.29 17.36
C HIS A 215 8.35 18.83 16.12
N GLY A 216 8.32 20.15 15.90
CA GLY A 216 8.99 20.80 14.77
C GLY A 216 10.49 20.55 14.76
N VAL A 217 11.16 20.81 15.87
CA VAL A 217 12.62 20.64 15.99
C VAL A 217 13.05 19.16 16.00
N CYS A 218 12.23 18.27 16.58
CA CYS A 218 12.47 16.82 16.52
C CYS A 218 12.34 16.27 15.11
N LYS A 219 11.42 16.80 14.31
CA LYS A 219 11.23 16.40 12.91
C LYS A 219 12.47 16.67 12.04
N ILE A 220 13.18 17.79 12.29
CA ILE A 220 14.43 18.15 11.59
C ILE A 220 15.67 17.56 12.25
N GLY A 221 15.53 16.81 13.36
CA GLY A 221 16.64 16.15 14.05
C GLY A 221 17.45 17.05 15.00
N VAL A 222 16.98 18.28 15.31
CA VAL A 222 17.67 19.20 16.23
C VAL A 222 17.20 18.94 17.67
N VAL A 223 17.65 17.83 18.25
CA VAL A 223 17.14 17.31 19.52
C VAL A 223 17.60 18.13 20.73
N ASP A 224 18.78 18.73 20.65
CA ASP A 224 19.30 19.54 21.76
C ASP A 224 18.43 20.77 22.01
N GLU A 225 17.87 21.36 20.95
CA GLU A 225 16.90 22.44 21.05
C GLU A 225 15.55 21.94 21.63
N ALA A 226 15.13 20.73 21.27
CA ALA A 226 13.95 20.11 21.89
C ALA A 226 14.14 19.94 23.41
N LEU A 227 15.32 19.52 23.84
CA LEU A 227 15.66 19.42 25.26
C LEU A 227 15.63 20.78 25.97
N ARG A 228 16.10 21.85 25.29
CA ARG A 228 16.04 23.22 25.79
C ARG A 228 14.61 23.68 25.98
N LEU A 229 13.74 23.45 24.99
CA LEU A 229 12.32 23.80 25.07
C LEU A 229 11.61 23.04 26.22
N ILE A 230 11.94 21.78 26.44
CA ILE A 230 11.38 20.98 27.53
C ILE A 230 11.83 21.51 28.90
N ARG A 231 13.07 22.00 29.02
CA ARG A 231 13.53 22.68 30.29
C ARG A 231 12.73 23.96 30.51
N GLN A 232 12.62 24.82 29.49
CA GLN A 232 11.82 26.07 29.59
C GLN A 232 10.36 25.76 29.92
N MET A 233 9.77 24.68 29.38
CA MET A 233 8.43 24.24 29.70
C MET A 233 8.30 23.90 31.20
N LYS A 234 9.28 23.16 31.76
CA LYS A 234 9.32 22.80 33.18
C LYS A 234 9.49 24.03 34.10
N ASP A 235 10.37 24.95 33.70
CA ASP A 235 10.63 26.19 34.44
C ASP A 235 9.36 27.06 34.58
N LYS A 236 8.43 26.96 33.62
CA LYS A 236 7.11 27.60 33.66
C LYS A 236 6.04 26.74 34.34
N GLY A 237 6.40 25.67 35.03
CA GLY A 237 5.45 24.80 35.74
C GLY A 237 4.62 23.89 34.79
N LEU A 238 4.97 23.79 33.53
CA LEU A 238 4.30 22.94 32.56
C LEU A 238 5.05 21.61 32.43
N PHE A 239 4.42 20.52 32.84
CA PHE A 239 5.08 19.21 32.83
C PHE A 239 4.90 18.47 31.51
N PRO A 240 5.99 17.85 30.97
CA PRO A 240 5.94 16.99 29.79
C PRO A 240 4.96 15.83 29.98
N ASN A 241 4.22 15.52 28.95
CA ASN A 241 3.28 14.40 28.93
C ASN A 241 3.77 13.30 27.95
N VAL A 242 2.98 12.23 27.80
CA VAL A 242 3.29 11.12 26.90
C VAL A 242 3.61 11.60 25.47
N PHE A 243 2.86 12.58 24.96
CA PHE A 243 3.11 13.16 23.63
C PHE A 243 4.49 13.82 23.54
N THR A 244 4.86 14.63 24.53
CA THR A 244 6.16 15.30 24.56
C THR A 244 7.31 14.29 24.52
N TYR A 245 7.24 13.23 25.31
CA TYR A 245 8.27 12.19 25.34
C TYR A 245 8.28 11.37 24.06
N THR A 246 7.11 11.04 23.48
CA THR A 246 7.03 10.31 22.20
C THR A 246 7.68 11.10 21.06
N MET A 247 7.45 12.42 21.00
CA MET A 247 8.10 13.31 20.02
C MET A 247 9.61 13.36 20.21
N LEU A 248 10.07 13.37 21.47
CA LEU A 248 11.49 13.36 21.79
C LEU A 248 12.17 12.05 21.35
N ILE A 249 11.52 10.91 21.58
CA ILE A 249 11.98 9.60 21.07
C ILE A 249 12.11 9.61 19.53
N ASP A 250 11.08 10.10 18.83
CA ASP A 250 11.14 10.22 17.37
C ASP A 250 12.28 11.17 16.92
N GLY A 251 12.46 12.27 17.64
CA GLY A 251 13.56 13.22 17.40
C GLY A 251 14.93 12.59 17.57
N PHE A 252 15.18 11.86 18.63
CA PHE A 252 16.44 11.15 18.85
C PHE A 252 16.69 10.09 17.76
N CYS A 253 15.64 9.37 17.36
CA CYS A 253 15.74 8.45 16.24
C CYS A 253 16.09 9.21 14.94
N ASN A 254 15.43 10.33 14.62
CA ASN A 254 15.76 11.13 13.43
C ASN A 254 17.20 11.65 13.44
N ALA A 255 17.74 12.00 14.62
CA ALA A 255 19.13 12.41 14.82
C ALA A 255 20.11 11.23 14.85
N LYS A 256 19.67 9.98 14.68
CA LYS A 256 20.46 8.74 14.79
C LYS A 256 21.12 8.52 16.17
N ARG A 257 20.54 9.09 17.22
CA ARG A 257 21.01 8.99 18.63
C ARG A 257 20.13 7.99 19.39
N VAL A 258 20.19 6.72 18.99
CA VAL A 258 19.25 5.67 19.46
C VAL A 258 19.39 5.37 20.95
N ASP A 259 20.61 5.38 21.50
CA ASP A 259 20.86 5.12 22.92
C ASP A 259 20.15 6.15 23.83
N GLU A 260 20.14 7.40 23.39
CA GLU A 260 19.44 8.47 24.11
C GLU A 260 17.90 8.34 23.97
N ALA A 261 17.41 7.79 22.85
CA ALA A 261 15.98 7.47 22.71
C ALA A 261 15.54 6.44 23.76
N PHE A 262 16.35 5.42 24.05
CA PHE A 262 16.10 4.50 25.17
C PHE A 262 16.17 5.19 26.52
N GLY A 263 17.14 6.12 26.74
CA GLY A 263 17.24 6.91 27.95
C GLY A 263 16.03 7.81 28.23
N VAL A 264 15.27 8.20 27.19
CA VAL A 264 14.00 8.92 27.37
C VAL A 264 12.93 8.05 28.05
N LEU A 265 12.92 6.73 27.83
CA LEU A 265 12.00 5.82 28.49
C LEU A 265 12.24 5.79 30.01
N ASP A 266 13.51 5.82 30.44
CA ASP A 266 13.86 5.87 31.85
C ASP A 266 13.39 7.18 32.48
N LYS A 267 13.56 8.31 31.78
CA LYS A 267 13.01 9.62 32.21
C LYS A 267 11.48 9.65 32.26
N MET A 268 10.78 8.91 31.38
CA MET A 268 9.32 8.75 31.48
C MET A 268 8.92 8.02 32.75
N LYS A 269 9.63 6.93 33.09
CA LYS A 269 9.40 6.15 34.34
C LYS A 269 9.63 7.00 35.57
N GLU A 270 10.74 7.73 35.63
CA GLU A 270 11.07 8.67 36.71
C GLU A 270 10.00 9.75 36.92
N SER A 271 9.41 10.21 35.80
CA SER A 271 8.34 11.22 35.82
C SER A 271 6.95 10.63 36.05
N ASN A 272 6.81 9.35 36.38
CA ASN A 272 5.54 8.62 36.52
C ASN A 272 4.62 8.72 35.28
N VAL A 273 5.20 8.87 34.06
CA VAL A 273 4.45 8.91 32.80
C VAL A 273 4.45 7.50 32.20
N CYS A 274 3.26 6.89 32.16
CA CYS A 274 3.12 5.54 31.59
C CYS A 274 3.36 5.53 30.07
N LEU A 275 4.08 4.51 29.60
CA LEU A 275 4.24 4.22 28.18
C LEU A 275 2.87 3.88 27.56
N ASN A 276 2.60 4.42 26.41
CA ASN A 276 1.44 4.04 25.62
C ASN A 276 1.88 3.31 24.32
N GLU A 277 0.88 2.77 23.64
CA GLU A 277 1.04 2.05 22.39
C GLU A 277 1.80 2.85 21.31
N ALA A 278 1.47 4.13 21.18
CA ALA A 278 2.11 5.02 20.22
C ALA A 278 3.60 5.22 20.50
N THR A 279 3.99 5.37 21.78
CA THR A 279 5.39 5.51 22.19
C THR A 279 6.22 4.29 21.83
N ILE A 280 5.70 3.10 22.13
CA ILE A 280 6.39 1.83 21.82
C ILE A 280 6.56 1.68 20.31
N ARG A 281 5.49 1.92 19.54
CA ARG A 281 5.50 1.86 18.09
C ARG A 281 6.50 2.85 17.48
N THR A 282 6.52 4.08 17.99
CA THR A 282 7.46 5.13 17.54
C THR A 282 8.91 4.72 17.82
N LEU A 283 9.19 4.17 18.99
CA LEU A 283 10.53 3.68 19.33
C LEU A 283 10.97 2.57 18.39
N VAL A 284 10.17 1.50 18.25
CA VAL A 284 10.53 0.34 17.44
C VAL A 284 10.74 0.74 15.98
N HIS A 285 9.78 1.44 15.37
CA HIS A 285 9.94 1.92 13.99
C HIS A 285 11.10 2.91 13.84
N GLY A 286 11.30 3.78 14.83
CA GLY A 286 12.41 4.73 14.85
C GLY A 286 13.76 4.03 14.84
N VAL A 287 13.96 3.02 15.68
CA VAL A 287 15.20 2.25 15.76
C VAL A 287 15.48 1.52 14.45
N PHE A 288 14.49 0.80 13.87
CA PHE A 288 14.65 0.13 12.57
C PHE A 288 14.90 1.08 11.39
N ARG A 289 14.44 2.33 11.48
CA ARG A 289 14.66 3.35 10.44
C ARG A 289 16.08 3.94 10.49
N CYS A 290 16.67 4.01 11.67
CA CYS A 290 17.88 4.81 11.91
C CYS A 290 19.17 3.99 11.98
N VAL A 291 19.05 2.70 12.27
CA VAL A 291 20.17 1.79 12.43
C VAL A 291 19.97 0.60 11.50
N ASP A 292 21.08 -0.05 11.12
CA ASP A 292 21.02 -1.32 10.39
C ASP A 292 20.08 -2.31 11.07
N PRO A 293 19.20 -3.01 10.33
CA PRO A 293 18.18 -3.90 10.92
C PRO A 293 18.74 -4.95 11.89
N SER A 294 19.93 -5.48 11.63
CA SER A 294 20.58 -6.45 12.51
C SER A 294 20.98 -5.84 13.85
N LYS A 295 21.53 -4.62 13.84
CA LYS A 295 21.83 -3.86 15.06
C LYS A 295 20.58 -3.44 15.80
N ALA A 296 19.54 -3.02 15.06
CA ALA A 296 18.25 -2.65 15.62
C ALA A 296 17.63 -3.83 16.40
N PHE A 297 17.72 -5.03 15.84
CA PHE A 297 17.26 -6.26 16.49
C PHE A 297 18.00 -6.52 17.80
N VAL A 298 19.33 -6.40 17.81
CA VAL A 298 20.15 -6.61 19.02
C VAL A 298 19.74 -5.63 20.12
N LEU A 299 19.68 -4.32 19.82
CA LEU A 299 19.31 -3.28 20.78
C LEU A 299 17.92 -3.49 21.38
N LEU A 300 16.93 -3.80 20.55
CA LEU A 300 15.56 -4.05 20.99
C LEU A 300 15.45 -5.37 21.79
N SER A 301 16.24 -6.37 21.43
CA SER A 301 16.32 -7.66 22.13
C SER A 301 16.90 -7.51 23.54
N GLU A 302 18.00 -6.73 23.66
CA GLU A 302 18.61 -6.40 24.95
C GLU A 302 17.68 -5.55 25.83
N PHE A 303 16.99 -4.59 25.22
CA PHE A 303 16.01 -3.78 25.95
C PHE A 303 14.88 -4.65 26.52
N LEU A 304 14.36 -5.58 25.72
CA LEU A 304 13.36 -6.56 26.19
C LEU A 304 13.84 -7.41 27.36
N ASP A 305 15.13 -7.75 27.42
CA ASP A 305 15.68 -8.53 28.52
C ASP A 305 15.74 -7.74 29.83
N ARG A 306 16.07 -6.46 29.77
CA ARG A 306 16.14 -5.54 30.91
C ARG A 306 14.76 -5.21 31.51
N GLU A 307 13.70 -5.37 30.71
CA GLU A 307 12.33 -5.04 31.11
C GLU A 307 11.66 -6.18 31.89
N GLU A 308 11.76 -6.13 33.22
CA GLU A 308 11.11 -7.12 34.11
C GLU A 308 9.58 -6.96 34.24
N ARG A 309 9.03 -5.80 33.96
CA ARG A 309 7.62 -5.44 34.24
C ARG A 309 6.64 -5.58 33.09
N GLY A 310 7.02 -6.13 31.96
CA GLY A 310 6.10 -6.35 30.84
C GLY A 310 5.50 -5.08 30.20
N CYS A 311 6.12 -3.88 30.44
CA CYS A 311 5.65 -2.60 29.90
C CYS A 311 5.63 -2.57 28.36
N PHE A 312 6.45 -3.40 27.72
CA PHE A 312 6.48 -3.49 26.25
C PHE A 312 5.31 -4.30 25.68
N GLY A 313 4.71 -5.19 26.49
CA GLY A 313 3.48 -5.91 26.21
C GLY A 313 3.44 -6.67 24.88
N LYS A 314 2.27 -7.15 24.56
CA LYS A 314 1.98 -7.86 23.29
C LYS A 314 2.28 -6.98 22.07
N LEU A 315 1.88 -5.72 22.12
CA LEU A 315 2.01 -4.79 21.00
C LEU A 315 3.47 -4.51 20.60
N GLY A 316 4.37 -4.39 21.56
CA GLY A 316 5.79 -4.22 21.31
C GLY A 316 6.36 -5.40 20.54
N CYS A 317 6.01 -6.63 20.97
CA CYS A 317 6.39 -7.84 20.26
C CYS A 317 5.81 -7.89 18.85
N ASP A 318 4.53 -7.57 18.67
CA ASP A 318 3.87 -7.51 17.37
C ASP A 318 4.57 -6.51 16.44
N THR A 319 4.94 -5.33 16.94
CA THR A 319 5.62 -4.29 16.14
C THR A 319 7.03 -4.73 15.73
N ILE A 320 7.80 -5.34 16.63
CA ILE A 320 9.13 -5.86 16.30
C ILE A 320 9.05 -6.95 15.24
N LEU A 321 8.14 -7.91 15.41
CA LEU A 321 7.94 -9.01 14.46
C LEU A 321 7.52 -8.47 13.07
N TYR A 322 6.68 -7.45 13.04
CA TYR A 322 6.31 -6.77 11.81
C TYR A 322 7.51 -6.09 11.13
N CYS A 323 8.36 -5.39 11.89
CA CYS A 323 9.57 -4.78 11.37
C CYS A 323 10.58 -5.83 10.86
N LEU A 324 10.77 -6.94 11.58
CA LEU A 324 11.62 -8.05 11.14
C LEU A 324 11.11 -8.66 9.83
N ALA A 325 9.78 -8.86 9.70
CA ALA A 325 9.16 -9.36 8.47
C ALA A 325 9.38 -8.42 7.27
N ASN A 326 9.20 -7.13 7.47
CA ASN A 326 9.42 -6.13 6.41
C ASN A 326 10.89 -6.05 5.93
N ASN A 327 11.83 -6.36 6.82
CA ASN A 327 13.24 -6.42 6.49
C ASN A 327 13.72 -7.83 6.09
N SER A 328 12.81 -8.80 5.93
CA SER A 328 13.11 -10.19 5.53
C SER A 328 14.10 -10.90 6.47
N MET A 329 14.08 -10.58 7.77
CA MET A 329 14.97 -11.11 8.81
C MET A 329 14.36 -12.34 9.49
N ALA A 330 14.22 -13.42 8.74
CA ALA A 330 13.51 -14.62 9.22
C ALA A 330 14.26 -15.36 10.34
N LYS A 331 15.58 -15.42 10.30
CA LYS A 331 16.41 -16.09 11.33
C LYS A 331 16.32 -15.38 12.67
N GLU A 332 16.47 -14.06 12.66
CA GLU A 332 16.33 -13.20 13.83
C GLU A 332 14.90 -13.26 14.39
N MET A 333 13.91 -13.36 13.50
CA MET A 333 12.51 -13.54 13.87
C MET A 333 12.29 -14.83 14.67
N VAL A 334 12.90 -15.94 14.28
CA VAL A 334 12.82 -17.21 15.02
C VAL A 334 13.41 -17.06 16.42
N VAL A 335 14.59 -16.46 16.53
CA VAL A 335 15.25 -16.20 17.82
C VAL A 335 14.34 -15.36 18.72
N PHE A 336 13.76 -14.28 18.15
CA PHE A 336 12.86 -13.41 18.89
C PHE A 336 11.58 -14.12 19.32
N ILE A 337 10.96 -14.91 18.45
CA ILE A 337 9.75 -15.69 18.78
C ILE A 337 10.01 -16.64 19.92
N ARG A 338 11.11 -17.41 19.90
CA ARG A 338 11.46 -18.33 20.97
C ARG A 338 11.61 -17.61 22.32
N LYS A 339 12.21 -16.42 22.30
CA LYS A 339 12.37 -15.57 23.48
C LYS A 339 11.03 -15.02 23.98
N ALA A 340 10.20 -14.51 23.09
CA ALA A 340 8.88 -13.98 23.40
C ALA A 340 7.92 -15.06 23.93
N LEU A 341 8.02 -16.28 23.38
CA LEU A 341 7.27 -17.44 23.86
C LEU A 341 7.56 -17.77 25.32
N GLY A 342 8.82 -17.60 25.77
CA GLY A 342 9.21 -17.76 27.19
C GLY A 342 8.52 -16.73 28.11
N LYS A 343 8.15 -15.57 27.59
CA LYS A 343 7.40 -14.51 28.31
C LYS A 343 5.88 -14.59 28.12
N GLY A 344 5.35 -15.69 27.55
CA GLY A 344 3.92 -15.91 27.39
C GLY A 344 3.29 -15.19 26.19
N TYR A 345 4.08 -14.70 25.25
CA TYR A 345 3.57 -13.99 24.08
C TYR A 345 2.77 -14.91 23.15
N VAL A 346 1.63 -14.38 22.65
CA VAL A 346 0.78 -15.00 21.64
C VAL A 346 0.35 -13.91 20.64
N PRO A 347 0.71 -14.03 19.35
CA PRO A 347 0.34 -13.02 18.34
C PRO A 347 -1.14 -13.06 18.01
N ASP A 348 -1.64 -11.97 17.45
CA ASP A 348 -2.95 -11.97 16.78
C ASP A 348 -2.87 -12.68 15.43
N SER A 349 -4.00 -13.16 14.91
CA SER A 349 -4.05 -13.87 13.62
C SER A 349 -3.46 -13.06 12.45
N SER A 350 -3.58 -11.73 12.48
CA SER A 350 -2.99 -10.85 11.45
C SER A 350 -1.47 -10.83 11.51
N VAL A 351 -0.90 -10.68 12.70
CA VAL A 351 0.55 -10.70 12.92
C VAL A 351 1.11 -12.08 12.63
N PHE A 352 0.40 -13.13 13.06
CA PHE A 352 0.78 -14.51 12.80
C PHE A 352 0.89 -14.81 11.29
N ASN A 353 -0.04 -14.31 10.47
CA ASN A 353 0.03 -14.45 9.01
C ASN A 353 1.31 -13.81 8.43
N VAL A 354 1.69 -12.62 8.93
CA VAL A 354 2.91 -11.92 8.51
C VAL A 354 4.16 -12.69 8.94
N ILE A 355 4.19 -13.21 10.16
CA ILE A 355 5.27 -14.04 10.67
C ILE A 355 5.47 -15.25 9.77
N MET A 356 4.42 -16.02 9.51
CA MET A 356 4.49 -17.22 8.69
C MET A 356 4.92 -16.95 7.26
N ALA A 357 4.42 -15.85 6.65
CA ALA A 357 4.82 -15.42 5.31
C ALA A 357 6.32 -15.08 5.20
N CYS A 358 6.92 -14.55 6.27
CA CYS A 358 8.34 -14.27 6.34
C CYS A 358 9.16 -15.56 6.58
N LEU A 359 8.75 -16.38 7.56
CA LEU A 359 9.47 -17.61 7.94
C LEU A 359 9.56 -18.59 6.77
N VAL A 360 8.44 -18.85 6.09
CA VAL A 360 8.40 -19.78 4.94
C VAL A 360 9.37 -19.39 3.82
N LYS A 361 9.72 -18.11 3.69
CA LYS A 361 10.65 -17.63 2.66
C LYS A 361 12.11 -17.62 3.10
N GLY A 362 12.38 -17.53 4.40
CA GLY A 362 13.72 -17.21 4.88
C GLY A 362 14.35 -18.27 5.82
N VAL A 363 13.59 -19.29 6.24
CA VAL A 363 14.11 -20.43 7.05
C VAL A 363 13.63 -21.74 6.46
N GLU A 364 14.18 -22.86 6.96
CA GLU A 364 13.73 -24.19 6.56
C GLU A 364 12.25 -24.42 6.90
N SER A 365 11.52 -25.09 6.02
CA SER A 365 10.09 -25.38 6.22
C SER A 365 9.80 -26.16 7.50
N ARG A 366 10.77 -26.93 8.01
CA ARG A 366 10.69 -27.63 9.30
C ARG A 366 10.53 -26.64 10.46
N GLU A 367 11.40 -25.65 10.54
CA GLU A 367 11.40 -24.65 11.62
C GLU A 367 10.13 -23.78 11.56
N ALA A 368 9.69 -23.42 10.33
CA ALA A 368 8.42 -22.73 10.13
C ALA A 368 7.23 -23.58 10.61
N CYS A 369 7.24 -24.90 10.35
CA CYS A 369 6.21 -25.83 10.80
C CYS A 369 6.19 -25.99 12.33
N GLU A 370 7.35 -26.07 12.98
CA GLU A 370 7.46 -26.12 14.44
C GLU A 370 6.82 -24.88 15.09
N ILE A 371 7.14 -23.69 14.59
CA ILE A 371 6.58 -22.43 15.11
C ILE A 371 5.06 -22.37 14.85
N PHE A 372 4.60 -22.79 13.68
CA PHE A 372 3.18 -22.89 13.36
C PHE A 372 2.42 -23.74 14.38
N GLU A 373 2.93 -24.95 14.67
CA GLU A 373 2.29 -25.86 15.63
C GLU A 373 2.33 -25.33 17.08
N ILE A 374 3.41 -24.64 17.48
CA ILE A 374 3.50 -24.03 18.81
C ILE A 374 2.42 -22.98 19.00
N PHE A 375 2.25 -22.06 18.03
CA PHE A 375 1.23 -21.01 18.14
C PHE A 375 -0.18 -21.58 18.04
N ARG A 376 -0.41 -22.55 17.18
CA ARG A 376 -1.69 -23.25 17.08
C ARG A 376 -2.10 -23.91 18.42
N LYS A 377 -1.17 -24.59 19.08
CA LYS A 377 -1.39 -25.18 20.42
C LYS A 377 -1.68 -24.13 21.49
N ARG A 378 -1.19 -22.90 21.32
CA ARG A 378 -1.47 -21.75 22.20
C ARG A 378 -2.78 -21.01 21.86
N GLY A 379 -3.59 -21.53 20.93
CA GLY A 379 -4.91 -21.02 20.61
C GLY A 379 -4.97 -19.99 19.50
N VAL A 380 -3.87 -19.73 18.78
CA VAL A 380 -3.92 -18.91 17.56
C VAL A 380 -4.68 -19.68 16.49
N LYS A 381 -5.64 -19.02 15.86
CA LYS A 381 -6.42 -19.57 14.74
C LYS A 381 -5.84 -19.10 13.42
N PRO A 382 -5.07 -19.94 12.70
CA PRO A 382 -4.53 -19.59 11.38
C PRO A 382 -5.64 -19.42 10.36
N GLY A 383 -5.48 -18.47 9.43
CA GLY A 383 -6.35 -18.36 8.27
C GLY A 383 -5.95 -19.31 7.14
N ILE A 384 -6.83 -19.52 6.17
CA ILE A 384 -6.59 -20.37 4.99
C ILE A 384 -5.25 -20.04 4.31
N GLY A 385 -4.95 -18.73 4.11
CA GLY A 385 -3.72 -18.29 3.46
C GLY A 385 -2.46 -18.77 4.16
N THR A 386 -2.44 -18.81 5.49
CA THR A 386 -1.30 -19.29 6.28
C THR A 386 -1.06 -20.78 6.10
N TYR A 387 -2.13 -21.57 6.11
CA TYR A 387 -2.05 -23.01 5.82
C TYR A 387 -1.49 -23.25 4.41
N LEU A 388 -2.01 -22.56 3.41
CA LEU A 388 -1.61 -22.73 2.01
C LEU A 388 -0.14 -22.38 1.77
N ILE A 389 0.36 -21.28 2.35
CA ILE A 389 1.77 -20.89 2.22
C ILE A 389 2.67 -21.96 2.84
N LEU A 390 2.29 -22.52 4.00
CA LEU A 390 3.06 -23.56 4.67
C LEU A 390 3.02 -24.88 3.89
N VAL A 391 1.85 -25.29 3.40
CA VAL A 391 1.68 -26.48 2.56
C VAL A 391 2.52 -26.37 1.28
N GLU A 392 2.46 -25.24 0.58
CA GLU A 392 3.27 -24.99 -0.61
C GLU A 392 4.78 -25.11 -0.34
N ALA A 393 5.26 -24.58 0.78
CA ALA A 393 6.66 -24.67 1.17
C ALA A 393 7.09 -26.10 1.51
N LEU A 394 6.28 -26.83 2.29
CA LEU A 394 6.56 -28.21 2.66
C LEU A 394 6.67 -29.14 1.45
N TYR A 395 5.79 -28.95 0.44
CA TYR A 395 5.89 -29.72 -0.80
C TYR A 395 7.08 -29.34 -1.68
N LYS A 396 7.48 -28.07 -1.69
CA LYS A 396 8.69 -27.62 -2.39
C LYS A 396 9.97 -28.20 -1.78
N ASP A 397 9.98 -28.39 -0.46
CA ASP A 397 11.09 -28.97 0.28
C ASP A 397 11.00 -30.50 0.35
N GLU A 398 10.17 -31.12 -0.49
CA GLU A 398 9.94 -32.57 -0.60
C GLU A 398 9.41 -33.26 0.67
N ARG A 399 8.90 -32.50 1.65
CA ARG A 399 8.32 -32.98 2.91
C ARG A 399 6.83 -33.29 2.78
N ARG A 400 6.52 -34.27 1.92
CA ARG A 400 5.15 -34.59 1.51
C ARG A 400 4.23 -35.00 2.67
N GLU A 401 4.71 -35.87 3.56
CA GLU A 401 3.92 -36.38 4.68
C GLU A 401 3.45 -35.25 5.63
N GLU A 402 4.30 -34.26 5.86
CA GLU A 402 3.93 -33.11 6.69
C GLU A 402 2.99 -32.16 5.94
N GLY A 403 3.22 -31.97 4.64
CA GLY A 403 2.29 -31.23 3.78
C GLY A 403 0.90 -31.84 3.75
N ASP A 404 0.81 -33.16 3.65
CA ASP A 404 -0.45 -33.91 3.73
C ASP A 404 -1.11 -33.72 5.09
N ARG A 405 -0.37 -33.87 6.19
CA ARG A 405 -0.90 -33.68 7.55
C ARG A 405 -1.47 -32.28 7.76
N ILE A 406 -0.78 -31.23 7.27
CA ILE A 406 -1.24 -29.84 7.41
C ILE A 406 -2.45 -29.57 6.52
N SER A 407 -2.50 -30.11 5.29
CA SER A 407 -3.67 -29.98 4.41
C SER A 407 -4.89 -30.71 4.96
N ASP A 408 -4.73 -31.89 5.53
CA ASP A 408 -5.81 -32.64 6.19
C ASP A 408 -6.35 -31.89 7.42
N GLN A 409 -5.48 -31.26 8.20
CA GLN A 409 -5.91 -30.40 9.31
C GLN A 409 -6.75 -29.22 8.82
N MET A 410 -6.40 -28.64 7.68
CA MET A 410 -7.15 -27.54 7.07
C MET A 410 -8.56 -27.97 6.64
N ILE A 411 -8.68 -29.19 6.06
CA ILE A 411 -9.93 -29.77 5.65
C ILE A 411 -10.80 -30.13 6.86
N ASN A 412 -10.20 -30.77 7.88
CA ASN A 412 -10.89 -31.22 9.08
C ASN A 412 -11.34 -30.07 10.00
N ASN A 413 -10.66 -28.93 9.97
CA ASN A 413 -11.05 -27.74 10.72
C ASN A 413 -12.14 -26.90 10.02
N GLU A 414 -12.79 -27.43 8.99
CA GLU A 414 -13.85 -26.75 8.22
C GLU A 414 -13.45 -25.40 7.62
N LEU A 415 -12.13 -25.17 7.43
CA LEU A 415 -11.63 -23.95 6.80
C LEU A 415 -11.99 -23.89 5.32
N ILE A 416 -12.22 -25.07 4.70
CA ILE A 416 -12.64 -25.21 3.31
C ILE A 416 -14.16 -25.36 3.27
N SER A 417 -14.85 -24.22 3.20
CA SER A 417 -16.31 -24.14 3.30
C SER A 417 -17.01 -23.58 2.06
N ASN A 418 -16.28 -23.26 1.01
CA ASN A 418 -16.82 -22.68 -0.21
C ASN A 418 -15.92 -22.96 -1.44
N VAL A 419 -16.46 -22.69 -2.63
CA VAL A 419 -15.76 -22.87 -3.92
C VAL A 419 -14.44 -22.11 -3.98
N VAL A 420 -14.36 -20.91 -3.37
CA VAL A 420 -13.15 -20.10 -3.37
C VAL A 420 -12.04 -20.77 -2.57
N SER A 421 -12.33 -21.32 -1.40
CA SER A 421 -11.35 -22.03 -0.58
C SER A 421 -10.86 -23.32 -1.24
N TYR A 422 -11.72 -24.06 -1.92
CA TYR A 422 -11.33 -25.20 -2.76
C TYR A 422 -10.40 -24.76 -3.91
N ASN A 423 -10.74 -23.69 -4.62
CA ASN A 423 -9.90 -23.15 -5.69
C ASN A 423 -8.52 -22.73 -5.19
N MET A 424 -8.44 -22.14 -3.99
CA MET A 424 -7.15 -21.78 -3.36
C MET A 424 -6.31 -23.02 -3.05
N LEU A 425 -6.91 -24.09 -2.54
CA LEU A 425 -6.21 -25.33 -2.22
C LEU A 425 -5.76 -26.07 -3.49
N ILE A 426 -6.63 -26.19 -4.49
CA ILE A 426 -6.28 -26.76 -5.81
C ILE A 426 -5.11 -26.00 -6.43
N ASN A 427 -5.15 -24.66 -6.42
CA ASN A 427 -4.08 -23.81 -6.95
C ASN A 427 -2.76 -23.98 -6.17
N CYS A 428 -2.83 -24.19 -4.85
CA CYS A 428 -1.67 -24.47 -4.02
C CYS A 428 -0.98 -25.79 -4.47
N PHE A 429 -1.73 -26.88 -4.62
CA PHE A 429 -1.20 -28.16 -5.10
C PHE A 429 -0.67 -28.06 -6.55
N CYS A 430 -1.36 -27.33 -7.40
CA CYS A 430 -0.91 -27.06 -8.77
C CYS A 430 0.44 -26.32 -8.80
N LYS A 431 0.63 -25.32 -7.95
CA LYS A 431 1.91 -24.58 -7.82
C LYS A 431 3.03 -25.44 -7.26
N ALA A 432 2.70 -26.37 -6.37
CA ALA A 432 3.64 -27.35 -5.80
C ALA A 432 3.93 -28.52 -6.76
N ASN A 433 3.39 -28.49 -7.98
CA ASN A 433 3.49 -29.57 -8.99
C ASN A 433 2.91 -30.92 -8.55
N MET A 434 1.92 -30.90 -7.65
CA MET A 434 1.23 -32.08 -7.08
C MET A 434 -0.13 -32.28 -7.76
N MET A 435 -0.10 -32.63 -9.06
CA MET A 435 -1.32 -32.72 -9.88
C MET A 435 -2.30 -33.80 -9.43
N ASP A 436 -1.81 -34.90 -8.86
CA ASP A 436 -2.65 -35.98 -8.34
C ASP A 436 -3.46 -35.51 -7.15
N LYS A 437 -2.85 -34.77 -6.21
CA LYS A 437 -3.52 -34.15 -5.06
C LYS A 437 -4.52 -33.08 -5.50
N ALA A 438 -4.16 -32.23 -6.46
CA ALA A 438 -5.07 -31.24 -7.02
C ALA A 438 -6.34 -31.92 -7.60
N SER A 439 -6.16 -33.04 -8.31
CA SER A 439 -7.25 -33.82 -8.89
C SER A 439 -8.10 -34.53 -7.80
N GLU A 440 -7.48 -34.96 -6.70
CA GLU A 440 -8.16 -35.55 -5.53
C GLU A 440 -9.06 -34.51 -4.85
N VAL A 441 -8.54 -33.30 -4.57
CA VAL A 441 -9.30 -32.20 -3.99
C VAL A 441 -10.43 -31.75 -4.90
N PHE A 442 -10.23 -31.76 -6.22
CA PHE A 442 -11.28 -31.46 -7.19
C PHE A 442 -12.42 -32.51 -7.16
N ARG A 443 -12.08 -33.79 -6.99
CA ARG A 443 -13.11 -34.85 -6.81
C ARG A 443 -13.84 -34.71 -5.47
N GLU A 444 -13.12 -34.40 -4.40
CA GLU A 444 -13.70 -34.16 -3.07
C GLU A 444 -14.65 -32.97 -3.07
N MET A 445 -14.28 -31.87 -3.75
CA MET A 445 -15.15 -30.72 -3.93
C MET A 445 -16.50 -31.11 -4.53
N LYS A 446 -16.49 -31.93 -5.59
CA LYS A 446 -17.74 -32.44 -6.20
C LYS A 446 -18.50 -33.36 -5.27
N PHE A 447 -17.81 -34.27 -4.57
CA PHE A 447 -18.43 -35.21 -3.64
C PHE A 447 -19.13 -34.51 -2.49
N ARG A 448 -18.58 -33.39 -2.00
CA ARG A 448 -19.20 -32.55 -0.96
C ARG A 448 -20.30 -31.62 -1.48
N GLY A 449 -20.67 -31.72 -2.76
CA GLY A 449 -21.76 -30.96 -3.35
C GLY A 449 -21.40 -29.55 -3.80
N PHE A 450 -20.11 -29.18 -3.80
CA PHE A 450 -19.69 -27.89 -4.36
C PHE A 450 -19.52 -27.99 -5.87
N THR A 451 -20.25 -27.16 -6.61
CA THR A 451 -20.15 -27.12 -8.08
C THR A 451 -18.88 -26.35 -8.50
N PRO A 452 -17.96 -27.00 -9.24
CA PRO A 452 -16.81 -26.30 -9.81
C PRO A 452 -17.26 -25.18 -10.76
N ASN A 453 -16.61 -24.04 -10.67
CA ASN A 453 -16.85 -22.91 -11.56
C ASN A 453 -15.73 -22.80 -12.62
N LEU A 454 -15.85 -21.86 -13.56
CA LEU A 454 -14.86 -21.66 -14.60
C LEU A 454 -13.45 -21.42 -14.04
N VAL A 455 -13.33 -20.73 -12.89
CA VAL A 455 -12.02 -20.49 -12.22
C VAL A 455 -11.40 -21.82 -11.77
N THR A 456 -12.19 -22.75 -11.24
CA THR A 456 -11.72 -24.09 -10.84
C THR A 456 -11.10 -24.83 -12.04
N PHE A 457 -11.82 -24.86 -13.16
CA PHE A 457 -11.35 -25.50 -14.38
C PHE A 457 -10.12 -24.78 -14.95
N ASN A 458 -10.10 -23.45 -14.98
CA ASN A 458 -8.98 -22.68 -15.50
C ASN A 458 -7.68 -22.91 -14.71
N ILE A 459 -7.76 -23.07 -13.39
CA ILE A 459 -6.60 -23.43 -12.55
C ILE A 459 -6.01 -24.80 -12.99
N LEU A 460 -6.87 -25.79 -13.13
CA LEU A 460 -6.47 -27.14 -13.52
C LEU A 460 -5.94 -27.20 -14.97
N ILE A 461 -6.64 -26.57 -15.93
CA ILE A 461 -6.23 -26.48 -17.33
C ILE A 461 -4.84 -25.83 -17.44
N ASN A 462 -4.65 -24.66 -16.82
CA ASN A 462 -3.36 -23.96 -16.83
C ASN A 462 -2.24 -24.80 -16.23
N SER A 463 -2.52 -25.54 -15.18
CA SER A 463 -1.54 -26.39 -14.52
C SER A 463 -1.17 -27.61 -15.36
N HIS A 464 -2.15 -28.30 -15.95
CA HIS A 464 -1.89 -29.40 -16.90
C HIS A 464 -1.14 -28.94 -18.15
N CYS A 465 -1.45 -27.73 -18.64
CA CYS A 465 -0.71 -27.14 -19.78
C CYS A 465 0.75 -26.85 -19.43
N LYS A 466 1.04 -26.35 -18.22
CA LYS A 466 2.41 -26.11 -17.73
C LYS A 466 3.19 -27.41 -17.55
N ASP A 467 2.55 -28.44 -17.01
CA ASP A 467 3.11 -29.78 -16.86
C ASP A 467 3.30 -30.49 -18.23
N GLY A 468 2.63 -30.00 -19.27
CA GLY A 468 2.67 -30.55 -20.62
C GLY A 468 1.66 -31.65 -20.90
N SER A 469 0.75 -31.91 -20.00
CA SER A 469 -0.35 -32.87 -20.12
C SER A 469 -1.54 -32.27 -20.87
N ILE A 470 -1.31 -31.92 -22.17
CA ILE A 470 -2.31 -31.22 -23.01
C ILE A 470 -3.61 -32.02 -23.17
N VAL A 471 -3.49 -33.37 -23.26
CA VAL A 471 -4.68 -34.23 -23.37
C VAL A 471 -5.64 -34.01 -22.22
N LYS A 472 -5.14 -34.05 -20.96
CA LYS A 472 -5.94 -33.78 -19.77
C LYS A 472 -6.51 -32.37 -19.74
N ALA A 473 -5.77 -31.38 -20.26
CA ALA A 473 -6.26 -30.01 -20.37
C ALA A 473 -7.45 -29.91 -21.35
N ARG A 474 -7.43 -30.67 -22.48
CA ARG A 474 -8.55 -30.73 -23.43
C ARG A 474 -9.78 -31.47 -22.81
N GLU A 475 -9.56 -32.60 -22.14
CA GLU A 475 -10.64 -33.28 -21.39
C GLU A 475 -11.33 -32.35 -20.39
N LEU A 476 -10.55 -31.51 -19.70
CA LEU A 476 -11.12 -30.50 -18.77
C LEU A 476 -11.88 -29.39 -19.52
N LEU A 477 -11.46 -29.01 -20.72
CA LEU A 477 -12.21 -28.08 -21.57
C LEU A 477 -13.56 -28.68 -22.00
N GLU A 478 -13.60 -29.95 -22.39
CA GLU A 478 -14.84 -30.67 -22.69
C GLU A 478 -15.77 -30.69 -21.46
N MET A 479 -15.21 -30.97 -20.28
CA MET A 479 -15.98 -30.89 -19.02
C MET A 479 -16.52 -29.49 -18.71
N VAL A 480 -15.83 -28.41 -19.09
CA VAL A 480 -16.36 -27.04 -19.00
C VAL A 480 -17.63 -26.89 -19.82
N LEU A 481 -17.60 -27.39 -21.06
CA LEU A 481 -18.72 -27.33 -21.99
C LEU A 481 -19.92 -28.19 -21.53
N GLU A 482 -19.64 -29.42 -21.08
CA GLU A 482 -20.67 -30.34 -20.52
C GLU A 482 -21.40 -29.76 -19.29
N ASN A 483 -20.67 -28.97 -18.46
CA ASN A 483 -21.27 -28.28 -17.33
C ASN A 483 -21.99 -26.97 -17.71
N GLY A 484 -22.16 -26.68 -19.00
CA GLY A 484 -22.84 -25.49 -19.50
C GLY A 484 -22.08 -24.19 -19.26
N LEU A 485 -20.78 -24.25 -18.92
CA LEU A 485 -19.92 -23.09 -18.74
C LEU A 485 -19.35 -22.65 -20.09
N LYS A 486 -19.21 -21.34 -20.28
CA LYS A 486 -18.56 -20.79 -21.48
C LYS A 486 -17.08 -20.57 -21.18
N PRO A 487 -16.17 -21.21 -21.99
CA PRO A 487 -14.75 -20.92 -21.89
C PRO A 487 -14.46 -19.45 -22.11
N ASP A 488 -13.49 -18.90 -21.39
CA ASP A 488 -13.07 -17.53 -21.50
C ASP A 488 -11.70 -17.41 -22.18
N ILE A 489 -11.25 -16.20 -22.35
CA ILE A 489 -9.94 -15.90 -22.96
C ILE A 489 -8.79 -16.53 -22.17
N PHE A 490 -8.93 -16.70 -20.85
CA PHE A 490 -7.93 -17.31 -19.99
C PHE A 490 -7.83 -18.82 -20.23
N THR A 491 -8.96 -19.49 -20.43
CA THR A 491 -9.06 -20.91 -20.79
C THR A 491 -8.27 -21.19 -22.07
N PHE A 492 -8.61 -20.49 -23.15
CA PHE A 492 -7.96 -20.66 -24.45
C PHE A 492 -6.49 -20.25 -24.42
N SER A 493 -6.14 -19.12 -23.79
CA SER A 493 -4.74 -18.69 -23.74
C SER A 493 -3.84 -19.69 -23.02
N SER A 494 -4.36 -20.37 -21.98
CA SER A 494 -3.63 -21.40 -21.24
C SER A 494 -3.34 -22.63 -22.12
N ILE A 495 -4.31 -23.08 -22.89
CA ILE A 495 -4.16 -24.22 -23.81
C ILE A 495 -3.22 -23.86 -24.96
N ILE A 496 -3.39 -22.70 -25.58
CA ILE A 496 -2.56 -22.21 -26.67
C ILE A 496 -1.10 -22.05 -26.19
N ASP A 497 -0.84 -21.46 -25.01
CA ASP A 497 0.53 -21.35 -24.45
C ASP A 497 1.14 -22.74 -24.19
N GLY A 498 0.35 -23.68 -23.64
CA GLY A 498 0.78 -25.05 -23.41
C GLY A 498 1.17 -25.79 -24.71
N LEU A 499 0.37 -25.68 -25.76
CA LEU A 499 0.65 -26.24 -27.09
C LEU A 499 1.90 -25.59 -27.69
N CYS A 500 2.03 -24.27 -27.62
CA CYS A 500 3.17 -23.51 -28.12
C CYS A 500 4.49 -23.92 -27.43
N ARG A 501 4.48 -24.10 -26.11
CA ARG A 501 5.65 -24.58 -25.34
C ARG A 501 6.11 -25.95 -25.77
N ARG A 502 5.19 -26.81 -26.20
CA ARG A 502 5.47 -28.17 -26.75
C ARG A 502 5.76 -28.17 -28.24
N LYS A 503 5.90 -27.01 -28.87
CA LYS A 503 6.13 -26.83 -30.31
C LYS A 503 5.03 -27.42 -31.20
N ARG A 504 3.82 -27.64 -30.66
CA ARG A 504 2.64 -28.12 -31.38
C ARG A 504 1.88 -26.92 -31.98
N THR A 505 2.56 -26.19 -32.86
CA THR A 505 2.11 -24.90 -33.37
C THR A 505 0.83 -24.99 -34.19
N GLU A 506 0.66 -26.04 -35.01
CA GLU A 506 -0.55 -26.20 -35.83
C GLU A 506 -1.80 -26.39 -34.95
N GLU A 507 -1.73 -27.21 -33.91
CA GLU A 507 -2.82 -27.42 -32.97
C GLU A 507 -3.11 -26.16 -32.13
N ALA A 508 -2.09 -25.34 -31.88
CA ALA A 508 -2.29 -24.04 -31.23
C ALA A 508 -3.11 -23.10 -32.13
N PHE A 509 -2.92 -23.16 -33.47
CA PHE A 509 -3.75 -22.38 -34.40
C PHE A 509 -5.17 -22.96 -34.54
N GLU A 510 -5.32 -24.28 -34.50
CA GLU A 510 -6.67 -24.89 -34.41
C GLU A 510 -7.43 -24.43 -33.20
N CYS A 511 -6.79 -24.46 -32.03
CA CYS A 511 -7.36 -23.96 -30.78
C CYS A 511 -7.66 -22.44 -30.82
N PHE A 512 -6.83 -21.65 -31.51
CA PHE A 512 -7.07 -20.23 -31.74
C PHE A 512 -8.31 -19.98 -32.61
N ASN A 513 -8.51 -20.80 -33.67
CA ASN A 513 -9.70 -20.71 -34.51
C ASN A 513 -10.95 -21.16 -33.76
N GLU A 514 -10.86 -22.24 -32.98
CA GLU A 514 -11.92 -22.72 -32.09
C GLU A 514 -12.38 -21.61 -31.11
N MET A 515 -11.43 -20.89 -30.53
CA MET A 515 -11.72 -19.75 -29.66
C MET A 515 -12.58 -18.68 -30.35
N ILE A 516 -12.25 -18.36 -31.61
CA ILE A 516 -12.99 -17.37 -32.40
C ILE A 516 -14.41 -17.89 -32.71
N GLU A 517 -14.55 -19.18 -33.03
CA GLU A 517 -15.86 -19.83 -33.28
C GLU A 517 -16.75 -19.77 -32.03
N TRP A 518 -16.18 -19.89 -30.82
CA TRP A 518 -16.88 -19.69 -29.56
C TRP A 518 -17.22 -18.24 -29.26
N GLY A 519 -16.87 -17.29 -30.13
CA GLY A 519 -17.10 -15.86 -29.95
C GLY A 519 -16.20 -15.19 -28.92
N VAL A 520 -15.08 -15.80 -28.56
CA VAL A 520 -14.09 -15.22 -27.65
C VAL A 520 -13.07 -14.44 -28.48
N ASN A 521 -13.04 -13.10 -28.32
CA ASN A 521 -12.14 -12.25 -29.08
C ASN A 521 -10.68 -12.38 -28.59
N PRO A 522 -9.71 -12.57 -29.50
CA PRO A 522 -8.30 -12.58 -29.15
C PRO A 522 -7.83 -11.24 -28.55
N ASN A 523 -6.84 -11.30 -27.69
CA ASN A 523 -6.15 -10.11 -27.15
C ASN A 523 -4.66 -10.13 -27.54
N ALA A 524 -3.93 -9.06 -27.19
CA ALA A 524 -2.51 -8.95 -27.46
C ALA A 524 -1.69 -10.12 -26.89
N VAL A 525 -2.10 -10.67 -25.74
CA VAL A 525 -1.38 -11.78 -25.08
C VAL A 525 -1.40 -13.05 -25.96
N ILE A 526 -2.56 -13.41 -26.53
CA ILE A 526 -2.69 -14.60 -27.39
C ILE A 526 -1.88 -14.43 -28.65
N TYR A 527 -1.97 -13.25 -29.31
CA TYR A 527 -1.14 -12.95 -30.47
C TYR A 527 0.34 -13.06 -30.16
N ASN A 528 0.79 -12.53 -29.02
CA ASN A 528 2.19 -12.62 -28.58
C ASN A 528 2.65 -14.06 -28.35
N ILE A 529 1.81 -14.90 -27.74
CA ILE A 529 2.10 -16.32 -27.54
C ILE A 529 2.32 -17.01 -28.90
N LEU A 530 1.43 -16.80 -29.85
CA LEU A 530 1.52 -17.40 -31.19
C LEU A 530 2.70 -16.85 -31.99
N ILE A 531 2.96 -15.52 -31.96
CA ILE A 531 4.12 -14.90 -32.63
C ILE A 531 5.40 -15.48 -32.06
N ARG A 532 5.56 -15.56 -30.76
CA ARG A 532 6.71 -16.14 -30.07
C ARG A 532 6.90 -17.61 -30.45
N SER A 533 5.82 -18.37 -30.52
CA SER A 533 5.86 -19.78 -30.92
C SER A 533 6.38 -19.93 -32.36
N LEU A 534 5.82 -19.19 -33.31
CA LEU A 534 6.28 -19.20 -34.72
C LEU A 534 7.75 -18.76 -34.82
N CYS A 535 8.16 -17.73 -34.07
CA CYS A 535 9.56 -17.30 -34.01
C CYS A 535 10.48 -18.43 -33.50
N SER A 536 10.02 -19.19 -32.48
CA SER A 536 10.82 -20.30 -31.92
C SER A 536 11.02 -21.45 -32.89
N VAL A 537 10.08 -21.67 -33.80
CA VAL A 537 10.15 -22.70 -34.89
C VAL A 537 10.85 -22.12 -36.12
N GLY A 538 11.11 -20.82 -36.19
CA GLY A 538 11.76 -20.18 -37.33
C GLY A 538 10.81 -19.77 -38.47
N ASP A 539 9.51 -19.86 -38.29
CA ASP A 539 8.51 -19.45 -39.28
C ASP A 539 8.23 -17.94 -39.22
N VAL A 540 9.19 -17.20 -39.77
CA VAL A 540 9.14 -15.74 -39.80
C VAL A 540 8.04 -15.20 -40.72
N ALA A 541 7.66 -15.96 -41.74
CA ALA A 541 6.64 -15.54 -42.69
C ALA A 541 5.27 -15.49 -42.03
N ARG A 542 4.89 -16.57 -41.34
CA ARG A 542 3.62 -16.61 -40.59
C ARG A 542 3.63 -15.62 -39.41
N SER A 543 4.76 -15.49 -38.68
CA SER A 543 4.82 -14.54 -37.52
C SER A 543 4.64 -13.09 -37.94
N THR A 544 5.24 -12.69 -39.08
CA THR A 544 5.06 -11.34 -39.65
C THR A 544 3.61 -11.11 -40.13
N LYS A 545 3.00 -12.14 -40.76
CA LYS A 545 1.60 -12.08 -41.17
C LYS A 545 0.66 -11.94 -39.96
N LEU A 546 0.99 -12.64 -38.88
CA LEU A 546 0.20 -12.62 -37.67
C LEU A 546 0.25 -11.22 -36.96
N LEU A 547 1.43 -10.58 -36.97
CA LEU A 547 1.56 -9.20 -36.48
C LEU A 547 0.68 -8.22 -37.25
N ARG A 548 0.64 -8.34 -38.60
CA ARG A 548 -0.22 -7.52 -39.44
C ARG A 548 -1.70 -7.77 -39.15
N ARG A 549 -2.10 -9.05 -39.04
CA ARG A 549 -3.47 -9.42 -38.70
C ARG A 549 -3.91 -8.81 -37.36
N MET A 550 -3.03 -8.84 -36.35
CA MET A 550 -3.26 -8.19 -35.05
C MET A 550 -3.58 -6.70 -35.21
N GLN A 551 -2.83 -5.99 -36.07
CA GLN A 551 -3.05 -4.56 -36.37
C GLN A 551 -4.35 -4.34 -37.15
N GLU A 552 -4.67 -5.19 -38.14
CA GLU A 552 -5.89 -5.13 -38.93
C GLU A 552 -7.15 -5.35 -38.10
N GLU A 553 -7.05 -6.20 -37.05
CA GLU A 553 -8.13 -6.43 -36.08
C GLU A 553 -8.22 -5.34 -35.00
N GLY A 554 -7.42 -4.25 -35.12
CA GLY A 554 -7.45 -3.11 -34.20
C GLY A 554 -6.77 -3.38 -32.87
N ILE A 555 -6.05 -4.49 -32.71
CA ILE A 555 -5.28 -4.82 -31.51
C ILE A 555 -3.89 -4.21 -31.64
N SER A 556 -3.54 -3.25 -30.78
CA SER A 556 -2.22 -2.61 -30.83
C SER A 556 -1.12 -3.56 -30.38
N PRO A 557 -0.09 -3.81 -31.23
CA PRO A 557 1.09 -4.55 -30.81
C PRO A 557 1.82 -3.82 -29.69
N ASP A 558 2.38 -4.58 -28.77
CA ASP A 558 3.19 -4.07 -27.65
C ASP A 558 4.70 -4.30 -27.92
N THR A 559 5.53 -3.85 -27.00
CA THR A 559 6.98 -4.06 -27.05
C THR A 559 7.34 -5.55 -27.19
N TYR A 560 6.56 -6.43 -26.57
CA TYR A 560 6.79 -7.87 -26.59
C TYR A 560 6.55 -8.49 -27.98
N SER A 561 5.52 -8.00 -28.71
CA SER A 561 5.21 -8.39 -30.09
C SER A 561 6.39 -8.10 -31.02
N TYR A 562 6.94 -6.88 -30.95
CA TYR A 562 8.07 -6.45 -31.77
C TYR A 562 9.37 -7.15 -31.39
N ASN A 563 9.67 -7.29 -30.09
CA ASN A 563 10.90 -7.93 -29.60
C ASN A 563 11.04 -9.36 -30.09
N SER A 564 9.94 -10.13 -30.08
CA SER A 564 9.94 -11.51 -30.56
C SER A 564 10.37 -11.61 -32.04
N LEU A 565 9.88 -10.70 -32.89
CA LEU A 565 10.23 -10.64 -34.31
C LEU A 565 11.62 -10.07 -34.56
N ILE A 566 12.00 -9.01 -33.83
CA ILE A 566 13.34 -8.42 -33.93
C ILE A 566 14.39 -9.49 -33.58
N GLN A 567 14.19 -10.21 -32.48
CA GLN A 567 15.11 -11.25 -32.02
C GLN A 567 15.31 -12.35 -33.07
N ILE A 568 14.24 -12.86 -33.68
CA ILE A 568 14.38 -13.91 -34.71
C ILE A 568 15.06 -13.37 -35.97
N PHE A 569 14.76 -12.16 -36.44
CA PHE A 569 15.46 -11.57 -37.57
C PHE A 569 16.94 -11.34 -37.28
N CYS A 570 17.29 -10.92 -36.06
CA CYS A 570 18.67 -10.80 -35.60
C CYS A 570 19.39 -12.15 -35.60
N ARG A 571 18.78 -13.20 -35.03
CA ARG A 571 19.34 -14.57 -35.04
C ARG A 571 19.54 -15.14 -36.45
N MET A 572 18.69 -14.77 -37.39
CA MET A 572 18.81 -15.15 -38.79
C MET A 572 19.80 -14.26 -39.59
N ASN A 573 20.51 -13.37 -38.92
CA ASN A 573 21.41 -12.37 -39.51
C ASN A 573 20.72 -11.44 -40.54
N ARG A 574 19.40 -11.25 -40.42
CA ARG A 574 18.61 -10.37 -41.29
C ARG A 574 18.42 -8.98 -40.63
N VAL A 575 19.53 -8.35 -40.23
CA VAL A 575 19.58 -7.14 -39.43
C VAL A 575 18.78 -6.00 -40.05
N GLU A 576 18.79 -5.85 -41.39
CA GLU A 576 18.04 -4.76 -42.06
C GLU A 576 16.52 -4.90 -41.93
N LYS A 577 16.00 -6.15 -41.83
CA LYS A 577 14.56 -6.37 -41.56
C LYS A 577 14.24 -6.10 -40.10
N ALA A 578 15.14 -6.46 -39.19
CA ALA A 578 15.01 -6.13 -37.78
C ALA A 578 14.97 -4.60 -37.57
N LYS A 579 15.84 -3.81 -38.24
CA LYS A 579 15.85 -2.34 -38.21
C LYS A 579 14.49 -1.75 -38.63
N LYS A 580 13.91 -2.29 -39.74
CA LYS A 580 12.57 -1.80 -40.17
C LYS A 580 11.48 -2.02 -39.12
N LEU A 581 11.55 -3.14 -38.40
CA LEU A 581 10.61 -3.39 -37.27
C LEU A 581 10.88 -2.47 -36.07
N PHE A 582 12.15 -2.20 -35.78
CA PHE A 582 12.54 -1.24 -34.76
C PHE A 582 12.01 0.16 -35.06
N ASP A 583 12.15 0.62 -36.32
CA ASP A 583 11.61 1.89 -36.77
C ASP A 583 10.07 1.90 -36.70
N SER A 584 9.42 0.79 -37.03
CA SER A 584 7.96 0.67 -36.92
C SER A 584 7.50 0.72 -35.49
N MET A 585 8.22 0.07 -34.57
CA MET A 585 7.99 0.12 -33.13
C MET A 585 8.06 1.56 -32.58
N SER A 586 9.13 2.28 -32.95
CA SER A 586 9.33 3.68 -32.56
C SER A 586 8.24 4.60 -33.13
N LYS A 587 7.81 4.40 -34.38
CA LYS A 587 6.71 5.14 -35.02
C LYS A 587 5.37 4.89 -34.34
N SER A 588 5.18 3.71 -33.76
CA SER A 588 3.99 3.36 -32.96
C SER A 588 4.01 3.96 -31.55
N GLY A 589 5.02 4.77 -31.19
CA GLY A 589 5.16 5.38 -29.87
C GLY A 589 5.68 4.44 -28.79
N LEU A 590 6.18 3.26 -29.16
CA LEU A 590 6.75 2.29 -28.22
C LEU A 590 8.24 2.55 -28.05
N SER A 591 8.69 2.65 -26.79
CA SER A 591 10.12 2.78 -26.47
C SER A 591 10.80 1.41 -26.51
N PRO A 592 11.93 1.25 -27.26
CA PRO A 592 12.76 0.06 -27.21
C PRO A 592 13.32 -0.17 -25.80
N ASP A 593 13.36 -1.41 -25.37
CA ASP A 593 13.87 -1.81 -24.05
C ASP A 593 15.23 -2.51 -24.14
N ASN A 594 15.79 -2.92 -23.00
CA ASN A 594 17.06 -3.64 -22.94
C ASN A 594 17.06 -4.90 -23.82
N TYR A 595 15.94 -5.59 -23.93
CA TYR A 595 15.79 -6.79 -24.77
C TYR A 595 15.92 -6.47 -26.27
N THR A 596 15.32 -5.35 -26.70
CA THR A 596 15.40 -4.87 -28.08
C THR A 596 16.85 -4.59 -28.47
N TYR A 597 17.55 -3.77 -27.65
CA TYR A 597 18.94 -3.40 -27.93
C TYR A 597 19.91 -4.57 -27.83
N SER A 598 19.74 -5.46 -26.83
CA SER A 598 20.60 -6.64 -26.68
C SER A 598 20.54 -7.55 -27.89
N ALA A 599 19.36 -7.75 -28.50
CA ALA A 599 19.20 -8.56 -29.70
C ALA A 599 19.99 -7.99 -30.89
N PHE A 600 20.00 -6.66 -31.08
CA PHE A 600 20.79 -6.02 -32.13
C PHE A 600 22.31 -6.09 -31.85
N ILE A 601 22.71 -5.77 -30.64
CA ILE A 601 24.13 -5.77 -30.24
C ILE A 601 24.71 -7.18 -30.37
N GLU A 602 23.98 -8.22 -29.96
CA GLU A 602 24.35 -9.62 -30.14
C GLU A 602 24.56 -9.98 -31.63
N ALA A 603 23.55 -9.71 -32.46
CA ALA A 603 23.56 -10.04 -33.87
C ALA A 603 24.68 -9.28 -34.63
N LEU A 604 24.85 -8.02 -34.36
CA LEU A 604 25.89 -7.18 -34.96
C LEU A 604 27.31 -7.60 -34.52
N SER A 605 27.45 -7.97 -33.23
CA SER A 605 28.71 -8.47 -32.66
C SER A 605 29.11 -9.82 -33.31
N VAL A 606 28.15 -10.73 -33.45
CA VAL A 606 28.38 -12.04 -34.06
C VAL A 606 28.71 -11.92 -35.60
N SER A 607 28.03 -10.99 -36.28
CA SER A 607 28.27 -10.72 -37.71
C SER A 607 29.52 -9.87 -37.98
N GLY A 608 30.27 -9.44 -36.94
CA GLY A 608 31.49 -8.65 -37.05
C GLY A 608 31.25 -7.17 -37.41
N ARG A 609 30.02 -6.67 -37.39
CA ARG A 609 29.64 -5.26 -37.67
C ARG A 609 29.78 -4.40 -36.41
N LEU A 610 31.03 -4.31 -35.87
CA LEU A 610 31.29 -3.71 -34.56
C LEU A 610 30.92 -2.23 -34.48
N GLU A 611 31.13 -1.44 -35.53
CA GLU A 611 30.77 -0.02 -35.53
C GLU A 611 29.27 0.21 -35.36
N GLU A 612 28.47 -0.67 -35.92
CA GLU A 612 27.02 -0.60 -35.77
C GLU A 612 26.60 -1.11 -34.38
N ALA A 613 27.27 -2.12 -33.84
CA ALA A 613 27.01 -2.61 -32.49
C ALA A 613 27.30 -1.50 -31.44
N LYS A 614 28.41 -0.75 -31.60
CA LYS A 614 28.73 0.42 -30.78
C LYS A 614 27.66 1.51 -30.88
N LYS A 615 27.22 1.83 -32.10
CA LYS A 615 26.13 2.81 -32.29
C LYS A 615 24.87 2.41 -31.57
N MET A 616 24.48 1.13 -31.62
CA MET A 616 23.31 0.64 -30.88
C MET A 616 23.50 0.67 -29.37
N PHE A 617 24.71 0.40 -28.88
CA PHE A 617 25.04 0.50 -27.46
C PHE A 617 24.91 1.95 -26.94
N TYR A 618 25.44 2.93 -27.68
CA TYR A 618 25.31 4.34 -27.29
C TYR A 618 23.86 4.85 -27.44
N ALA A 619 23.15 4.45 -28.49
CA ALA A 619 21.75 4.78 -28.65
C ALA A 619 20.87 4.22 -27.53
N MET A 620 21.19 3.04 -26.97
CA MET A 620 20.55 2.48 -25.79
C MET A 620 20.69 3.41 -24.59
N GLU A 621 21.90 3.92 -24.33
CA GLU A 621 22.17 4.84 -23.23
C GLU A 621 21.47 6.19 -23.42
N GLU A 622 21.50 6.77 -24.63
CA GLU A 622 20.86 8.02 -24.99
C GLU A 622 19.33 7.95 -24.80
N ASN A 623 18.74 6.81 -25.05
CA ASN A 623 17.31 6.57 -24.84
C ASN A 623 16.96 6.19 -23.39
N GLY A 624 17.88 6.33 -22.44
CA GLY A 624 17.65 6.10 -21.01
C GLY A 624 17.61 4.63 -20.58
N CYS A 625 17.96 3.70 -21.48
CA CYS A 625 18.09 2.28 -21.14
C CYS A 625 19.48 2.01 -20.56
N SER A 626 19.58 1.63 -19.29
CA SER A 626 20.86 1.25 -18.70
C SER A 626 21.30 -0.13 -19.20
N PRO A 627 22.50 -0.26 -19.81
CA PRO A 627 23.04 -1.56 -20.19
C PRO A 627 23.17 -2.46 -18.95
N ASP A 628 22.82 -3.74 -19.11
CA ASP A 628 23.06 -4.75 -18.08
C ASP A 628 24.43 -5.44 -18.26
N THR A 629 24.79 -6.29 -17.32
CA THR A 629 26.05 -7.04 -17.36
C THR A 629 26.17 -7.89 -18.63
N TYR A 630 25.04 -8.40 -19.13
CA TYR A 630 25.02 -9.23 -20.34
C TYR A 630 25.37 -8.42 -21.60
N VAL A 631 24.72 -7.29 -21.83
CA VAL A 631 24.98 -6.40 -22.98
C VAL A 631 26.42 -5.88 -22.97
N CYS A 632 26.88 -5.42 -21.78
CA CYS A 632 28.25 -4.97 -21.63
C CYS A 632 29.26 -6.08 -21.94
N SER A 633 29.05 -7.30 -21.48
CA SER A 633 29.94 -8.42 -21.76
C SER A 633 29.95 -8.81 -23.24
N LEU A 634 28.82 -8.72 -23.93
CA LEU A 634 28.74 -9.02 -25.37
C LEU A 634 29.61 -8.08 -26.21
N ILE A 635 29.47 -6.76 -25.98
CA ILE A 635 30.20 -5.78 -26.76
C ILE A 635 31.70 -5.81 -26.45
N VAL A 636 32.08 -5.97 -25.17
CA VAL A 636 33.47 -6.10 -24.74
C VAL A 636 34.13 -7.34 -25.37
N LYS A 637 33.48 -8.51 -25.31
CA LYS A 637 33.98 -9.72 -25.94
C LYS A 637 34.11 -9.59 -27.47
N ALA A 638 33.21 -8.89 -28.11
CA ALA A 638 33.26 -8.65 -29.54
C ALA A 638 34.44 -7.74 -29.94
N LEU A 639 34.71 -6.68 -29.13
CA LEU A 639 35.84 -5.77 -29.33
C LEU A 639 37.19 -6.48 -29.10
N VAL A 640 37.31 -7.23 -28.01
CA VAL A 640 38.53 -8.01 -27.70
C VAL A 640 38.85 -9.03 -28.81
N ARG A 641 37.84 -9.71 -29.37
CA ARG A 641 38.02 -10.64 -30.49
C ARG A 641 38.56 -10.00 -31.80
N LYS A 642 38.43 -8.69 -31.91
CA LYS A 642 38.88 -7.89 -33.06
C LYS A 642 40.13 -7.03 -32.74
N ASP A 643 40.81 -7.34 -31.67
CA ASP A 643 42.00 -6.59 -31.17
C ASP A 643 41.79 -5.09 -30.87
N CYS A 644 40.52 -4.69 -30.65
CA CYS A 644 40.18 -3.31 -30.26
C CYS A 644 40.19 -3.15 -28.74
N VAL A 645 41.33 -3.44 -28.09
CA VAL A 645 41.45 -3.51 -26.63
C VAL A 645 41.24 -2.15 -25.97
N GLU A 646 41.77 -1.05 -26.52
CA GLU A 646 41.56 0.30 -25.97
C GLU A 646 40.08 0.73 -25.91
N GLU A 647 39.31 0.31 -26.91
CA GLU A 647 37.88 0.62 -26.91
C GLU A 647 37.12 -0.27 -25.93
N ALA A 648 37.53 -1.52 -25.77
CA ALA A 648 36.94 -2.43 -24.77
C ALA A 648 37.18 -1.90 -23.36
N GLU A 649 38.40 -1.37 -23.06
CA GLU A 649 38.71 -0.76 -21.77
C GLU A 649 37.84 0.47 -21.47
N LYS A 650 37.62 1.34 -22.46
CA LYS A 650 36.71 2.50 -22.31
C LYS A 650 35.30 2.12 -21.95
N ILE A 651 34.79 1.04 -22.57
CA ILE A 651 33.43 0.54 -22.27
C ILE A 651 33.38 -0.10 -20.86
N VAL A 652 34.42 -0.85 -20.47
CA VAL A 652 34.53 -1.43 -19.13
C VAL A 652 34.57 -0.35 -18.05
N GLU A 653 35.34 0.73 -18.25
CA GLU A 653 35.42 1.84 -17.31
C GLU A 653 34.07 2.55 -17.16
N ARG A 654 33.41 2.79 -18.28
CA ARG A 654 32.05 3.37 -18.29
C ARG A 654 31.00 2.49 -17.62
N CYS A 655 31.11 1.17 -17.75
CA CYS A 655 30.24 0.22 -17.03
C CYS A 655 30.54 0.22 -15.52
N ARG A 656 31.81 0.38 -15.11
CA ARG A 656 32.22 0.50 -13.69
C ARG A 656 31.65 1.75 -13.05
N GLU A 657 31.67 2.88 -13.74
CA GLU A 657 31.07 4.13 -13.27
C GLU A 657 29.57 3.96 -12.97
N LYS A 658 28.91 3.04 -13.67
CA LYS A 658 27.50 2.69 -13.47
C LYS A 658 27.27 1.54 -12.47
N GLY A 659 28.32 1.10 -11.78
CA GLY A 659 28.24 0.02 -10.77
C GLY A 659 28.23 -1.40 -11.35
N ILE A 660 28.53 -1.58 -12.65
CA ILE A 660 28.59 -2.90 -13.32
C ILE A 660 30.04 -3.39 -13.29
N SER A 661 30.31 -4.45 -12.53
CA SER A 661 31.64 -5.07 -12.50
C SER A 661 31.80 -6.07 -13.66
N LEU A 662 32.72 -5.78 -14.57
CA LEU A 662 33.10 -6.65 -15.70
C LEU A 662 34.57 -6.99 -15.63
N ASN A 663 34.90 -8.23 -15.94
CA ASN A 663 36.28 -8.67 -16.16
C ASN A 663 36.54 -8.80 -17.67
N LEU A 664 37.63 -8.17 -18.16
CA LEU A 664 38.02 -8.19 -19.59
C LEU A 664 38.28 -9.60 -20.14
N TYR A 665 38.53 -10.59 -19.27
CA TYR A 665 39.00 -11.93 -19.64
C TYR A 665 38.07 -13.10 -19.19
N SER A 666 36.83 -12.80 -18.76
CA SER A 666 35.86 -13.84 -18.34
C SER A 666 34.88 -14.24 -19.42
#